data_868adae1e76039fc131c0c2dbe80211e
#
_entry.id   868adae1e76039fc131c0c2dbe80211e
#
_cell.length_a   1.000
_cell.length_b   1.000
_cell.length_c   1.000
_cell.angle_alpha   90.00
_cell.angle_beta   90.00
_cell.angle_gamma   90.00
#
_symmetry.space_group_name_H-M   'P 1'
#
loop_
_entity.id
_entity.type
_entity.pdbx_description
1 polymer ?
#
loop_
_entity_poly.entity_id
_entity_poly.type
_entity_poly.pdbx_seq_one_letter_code
_entity_poly.pdbx_strand_id
1 'polypeptide(L)'
;MDVLEYKNCPILVVCNEPKGHETISAAVKAFTEKLSEMGFPVLRASTLSDAELIFSSNKAISCAIIDWSLKPSKLIELMHSQNRNLPIFLVANRLELEKIPLDIVSNTNGYIWLLEDTIDFTSGMVVEAAKKYVDNMLPPFFRELVNYTYEWKYAWHTPGHMGGIAFRKSPSGRFFFDFFGENIFRADLSVSVPELGSPLEHTKVVGKAESEAAHAFGAERTYFVTNGTSTANKIVFHGTVTPGQVVLVDRNCHKSAMHAIIMTGAIPVYFTPTRNQYGIIGPIHNSDFEPRAVRRKLSASTLAKGAKSARLAIITNSTYDGLCYNVQAIKEYLKDSVDCLHFDEAWYGYARFHPLYAGRYAMHSSREDSSLPAIFATQSTHKVLAAFSQGSMIHVKSGKEKINHELFNESFMMHTSTSPQYGIIASLDVAARMMQDDGPRLMDEAMEEAIEFRKKMVETGKREKWWFVSWQPEKINGRPFEKVDNKTLKSNPECWVLKPNDRWHGFGNLEEDHILLDPIKVTILTPGISKEGKMEEFGIPAGIVSRFLHDRGIVVEKTGHYSFLCLFTIGTTKGKAATLLDALHEFKDLYDSDATLEEVFPGLVSQFPHVYKGLTLQKLCANMHAFFVKEKISEIIHQAYSVLPPQEMSPAESYCLLVQGKVQKTRVKDLKGRTSAAMVVPYPPGIPMIMPGEKFSPETQRIIDYLNFCEEFDNEFPEFENEVHGVSIENEGGRKAYYVYCIK
;
A
#
# COMPACT_ATOMS: atom_id res chain seq x y z
N MET A 1 -17.18 33.76 -4.54
CA MET A 1 -17.84 33.01 -3.46
C MET A 1 -16.80 32.52 -2.49
N ASP A 2 -16.76 33.07 -1.27
CA ASP A 2 -15.82 32.62 -0.24
C ASP A 2 -16.43 31.41 0.46
N VAL A 3 -16.32 30.24 -0.16
CA VAL A 3 -17.02 29.03 0.27
C VAL A 3 -16.15 28.18 1.20
N LEU A 4 -14.84 28.30 1.13
CA LEU A 4 -13.95 27.65 2.10
C LEU A 4 -13.96 28.43 3.41
N GLU A 5 -14.38 27.80 4.49
CA GLU A 5 -14.12 28.35 5.82
C GLU A 5 -12.61 28.36 6.07
N TYR A 6 -11.95 29.49 5.75
CA TYR A 6 -10.50 29.69 6.00
C TYR A 6 -10.12 29.60 7.48
N LYS A 7 -11.12 29.35 8.36
CA LYS A 7 -10.94 29.14 9.81
C LYS A 7 -9.92 28.06 10.17
N ASN A 8 -9.66 27.13 9.25
CA ASN A 8 -8.67 26.07 9.46
C ASN A 8 -7.33 26.34 8.75
N CYS A 9 -7.18 27.49 8.11
CA CYS A 9 -6.01 27.88 7.32
C CYS A 9 -5.35 29.13 7.92
N PRO A 10 -4.65 29.03 9.06
CA PRO A 10 -4.14 30.19 9.76
C PRO A 10 -3.04 30.91 8.98
N ILE A 11 -2.92 32.21 9.24
CA ILE A 11 -1.79 33.05 8.81
C ILE A 11 -0.81 33.12 9.97
N LEU A 12 0.48 32.81 9.72
CA LEU A 12 1.55 32.92 10.70
C LEU A 12 2.16 34.34 10.66
N VAL A 13 2.09 35.05 11.76
CA VAL A 13 2.72 36.37 11.92
C VAL A 13 3.90 36.27 12.89
N VAL A 14 5.09 36.56 12.38
CA VAL A 14 6.36 36.49 13.11
C VAL A 14 6.91 37.91 13.25
N CYS A 15 6.62 38.58 14.35
CA CYS A 15 7.04 39.93 14.60
C CYS A 15 7.64 40.06 16.01
N ASN A 16 8.77 40.78 16.10
CA ASN A 16 9.33 41.20 17.36
C ASN A 16 8.53 42.41 17.90
N GLU A 17 8.03 42.32 19.10
CA GLU A 17 7.37 43.43 19.80
C GLU A 17 8.35 44.04 20.82
N PRO A 18 9.21 44.99 20.39
CA PRO A 18 10.19 45.57 21.31
C PRO A 18 9.49 46.42 22.38
N LYS A 19 9.80 46.16 23.66
CA LYS A 19 9.32 46.97 24.76
C LYS A 19 9.68 48.42 24.55
N GLY A 20 8.66 49.32 24.52
CA GLY A 20 8.84 50.75 24.33
C GLY A 20 8.47 51.31 22.92
N HIS A 21 8.01 50.50 22.00
CA HIS A 21 7.50 50.92 20.66
C HIS A 21 5.99 50.68 20.56
N GLU A 22 5.20 51.44 21.34
CA GLU A 22 3.73 51.30 21.40
C GLU A 22 3.06 51.46 20.01
N THR A 23 3.58 52.28 19.13
CA THR A 23 3.00 52.51 17.79
C THR A 23 3.13 51.29 16.89
N ILE A 24 4.27 50.58 16.87
CA ILE A 24 4.46 49.36 16.09
C ILE A 24 3.60 48.21 16.63
N SER A 25 3.59 48.07 17.95
CA SER A 25 2.75 47.01 18.62
C SER A 25 1.27 47.25 18.34
N ALA A 26 0.79 48.52 18.35
CA ALA A 26 -0.58 48.86 17.99
C ALA A 26 -0.88 48.56 16.51
N ALA A 27 0.03 48.83 15.60
CA ALA A 27 -0.14 48.55 14.17
C ALA A 27 -0.18 47.07 13.90
N VAL A 28 0.72 46.25 14.50
CA VAL A 28 0.72 44.77 14.38
C VAL A 28 -0.59 44.21 14.95
N LYS A 29 -1.04 44.71 16.08
CA LYS A 29 -2.30 44.28 16.70
C LYS A 29 -3.49 44.56 15.79
N ALA A 30 -3.64 45.79 15.30
CA ALA A 30 -4.74 46.16 14.42
C ALA A 30 -4.71 45.38 13.08
N PHE A 31 -3.53 45.11 12.53
CA PHE A 31 -3.35 44.30 11.33
C PHE A 31 -3.79 42.82 11.58
N THR A 32 -3.38 42.22 12.71
CA THR A 32 -3.76 40.84 13.03
C THR A 32 -5.26 40.71 13.35
N GLU A 33 -5.86 41.69 13.99
CA GLU A 33 -7.31 41.78 14.23
C GLU A 33 -8.05 41.85 12.89
N LYS A 34 -7.57 42.66 11.95
CA LYS A 34 -8.16 42.78 10.61
C LYS A 34 -8.09 41.48 9.81
N LEU A 35 -6.97 40.77 9.81
CA LEU A 35 -6.86 39.43 9.18
C LEU A 35 -7.88 38.45 9.76
N SER A 36 -8.10 38.49 11.10
CA SER A 36 -9.09 37.66 11.78
C SER A 36 -10.53 38.05 11.40
N GLU A 37 -10.83 39.36 11.30
CA GLU A 37 -12.13 39.85 10.80
C GLU A 37 -12.41 39.38 9.35
N MET A 38 -11.35 39.27 8.52
CA MET A 38 -11.45 38.77 7.15
C MET A 38 -11.53 37.23 7.06
N GLY A 39 -11.63 36.53 8.18
CA GLY A 39 -11.92 35.08 8.25
C GLY A 39 -10.72 34.17 8.40
N PHE A 40 -9.49 34.69 8.54
CA PHE A 40 -8.29 33.89 8.75
C PHE A 40 -7.83 33.92 10.21
N PRO A 41 -7.71 32.76 10.90
CA PRO A 41 -7.05 32.72 12.20
C PRO A 41 -5.59 33.17 12.10
N VAL A 42 -5.11 33.87 13.13
CA VAL A 42 -3.73 34.33 13.18
C VAL A 42 -2.96 33.58 14.26
N LEU A 43 -1.87 32.93 13.87
CA LEU A 43 -0.86 32.39 14.79
C LEU A 43 0.26 33.42 14.94
N ARG A 44 0.68 33.68 16.16
CA ARG A 44 1.73 34.68 16.44
C ARG A 44 2.96 34.03 17.02
N ALA A 45 4.13 34.44 16.53
CA ALA A 45 5.43 34.10 17.08
C ALA A 45 6.25 35.37 17.29
N SER A 46 6.93 35.48 18.40
CA SER A 46 7.82 36.60 18.73
C SER A 46 9.29 36.28 18.44
N THR A 47 9.63 35.01 18.23
CA THR A 47 10.98 34.54 17.90
C THR A 47 10.96 33.63 16.68
N LEU A 48 12.12 33.49 16.00
CA LEU A 48 12.26 32.57 14.88
C LEU A 48 12.12 31.11 15.33
N SER A 49 12.57 30.78 16.53
CA SER A 49 12.45 29.42 17.08
C SER A 49 10.99 29.03 17.33
N ASP A 50 10.18 29.93 17.89
CA ASP A 50 8.74 29.67 18.06
C ASP A 50 8.04 29.56 16.70
N ALA A 51 8.40 30.39 15.74
CA ALA A 51 7.88 30.34 14.38
C ALA A 51 8.19 29.02 13.70
N GLU A 52 9.42 28.50 13.86
CA GLU A 52 9.83 27.19 13.34
C GLU A 52 9.01 26.03 13.98
N LEU A 53 8.81 26.07 15.30
CA LEU A 53 7.98 25.07 15.99
C LEU A 53 6.51 25.11 15.54
N ILE A 54 5.93 26.32 15.45
CA ILE A 54 4.54 26.50 14.98
C ILE A 54 4.40 25.98 13.55
N PHE A 55 5.31 26.34 12.64
CA PHE A 55 5.28 25.92 11.24
C PHE A 55 5.48 24.40 11.09
N SER A 56 6.38 23.82 11.87
CA SER A 56 6.63 22.38 11.86
C SER A 56 5.44 21.56 12.38
N SER A 57 4.72 22.08 13.37
CA SER A 57 3.57 21.41 13.98
C SER A 57 2.25 21.65 13.25
N ASN A 58 2.11 22.73 12.48
CA ASN A 58 0.87 23.10 11.78
C ASN A 58 1.09 23.20 10.27
N LYS A 59 0.68 22.16 9.55
CA LYS A 59 0.79 22.10 8.08
C LYS A 59 -0.32 22.85 7.32
N ALA A 60 -1.29 23.44 8.03
CA ALA A 60 -2.39 24.18 7.45
C ALA A 60 -2.12 25.69 7.31
N ILE A 61 -0.91 26.16 7.64
CA ILE A 61 -0.54 27.57 7.49
C ILE A 61 -0.66 28.00 6.02
N SER A 62 -1.47 29.04 5.78
CA SER A 62 -1.83 29.50 4.43
C SER A 62 -0.97 30.68 3.93
N CYS A 63 -0.31 31.38 4.84
CA CYS A 63 0.59 32.50 4.54
C CYS A 63 1.50 32.75 5.74
N ALA A 64 2.71 33.23 5.52
CA ALA A 64 3.61 33.69 6.58
C ALA A 64 3.95 35.18 6.37
N ILE A 65 3.98 35.92 7.46
CA ILE A 65 4.35 37.34 7.52
C ILE A 65 5.48 37.46 8.52
N ILE A 66 6.66 37.89 8.06
CA ILE A 66 7.88 37.76 8.87
C ILE A 66 8.61 39.11 8.91
N ASP A 67 8.88 39.56 10.14
CA ASP A 67 9.67 40.75 10.38
C ASP A 67 11.15 40.55 9.98
N TRP A 68 11.64 41.32 9.03
CA TRP A 68 13.02 41.24 8.54
C TRP A 68 14.06 41.54 9.61
N SER A 69 13.75 42.36 10.61
CA SER A 69 14.67 42.71 11.70
C SER A 69 15.14 41.46 12.48
N LEU A 70 14.39 40.36 12.46
CA LEU A 70 14.72 39.06 13.06
C LEU A 70 15.76 38.26 12.27
N LYS A 71 16.17 38.71 11.07
CA LYS A 71 17.08 37.98 10.16
C LYS A 71 16.59 36.60 9.75
N PRO A 72 15.41 36.47 9.13
CA PRO A 72 14.66 35.23 8.97
C PRO A 72 15.15 34.32 7.82
N SER A 73 16.27 34.58 7.16
CA SER A 73 16.70 33.85 5.96
C SER A 73 16.61 32.34 6.08
N LYS A 74 17.11 31.77 7.19
CA LYS A 74 17.03 30.32 7.44
C LYS A 74 15.60 29.81 7.64
N LEU A 75 14.73 30.58 8.26
CA LEU A 75 13.32 30.22 8.44
C LEU A 75 12.59 30.22 7.10
N ILE A 76 12.86 31.21 6.23
CA ILE A 76 12.30 31.30 4.87
C ILE A 76 12.76 30.09 4.03
N GLU A 77 14.05 29.75 4.07
CA GLU A 77 14.59 28.56 3.41
C GLU A 77 13.92 27.29 3.91
N LEU A 78 13.76 27.14 5.22
CA LEU A 78 13.06 26.01 5.84
C LEU A 78 11.60 25.94 5.37
N MET A 79 10.87 27.05 5.41
CA MET A 79 9.47 27.09 4.97
C MET A 79 9.34 26.70 3.51
N HIS A 80 10.17 27.23 2.60
CA HIS A 80 10.14 26.88 1.18
C HIS A 80 10.66 25.46 0.89
N SER A 81 11.57 24.93 1.69
CA SER A 81 11.99 23.53 1.56
C SER A 81 10.88 22.52 1.88
N GLN A 82 9.97 22.89 2.79
CA GLN A 82 8.80 22.08 3.16
C GLN A 82 7.54 22.41 2.35
N ASN A 83 7.42 23.66 1.87
CA ASN A 83 6.26 24.12 1.10
C ASN A 83 6.67 25.27 0.17
N ARG A 84 7.11 24.92 -1.03
CA ARG A 84 7.64 25.86 -2.01
C ARG A 84 6.66 26.94 -2.44
N ASN A 85 5.36 26.69 -2.38
CA ASN A 85 4.31 27.58 -2.86
C ASN A 85 3.70 28.44 -1.75
N LEU A 86 4.16 28.31 -0.50
CA LEU A 86 3.64 29.08 0.62
C LEU A 86 3.91 30.59 0.40
N PRO A 87 2.88 31.46 0.39
CA PRO A 87 3.08 32.88 0.33
C PRO A 87 3.81 33.41 1.56
N ILE A 88 4.89 34.15 1.35
CA ILE A 88 5.66 34.80 2.42
C ILE A 88 5.74 36.30 2.13
N PHE A 89 5.32 37.10 3.11
CA PHE A 89 5.50 38.58 3.08
C PHE A 89 6.50 39.02 4.13
N LEU A 90 7.31 40.01 3.81
CA LEU A 90 8.26 40.56 4.75
C LEU A 90 7.75 41.90 5.29
N VAL A 91 7.80 42.05 6.62
CA VAL A 91 7.64 43.35 7.28
C VAL A 91 9.02 44.01 7.36
N ALA A 92 9.23 45.15 6.72
CA ALA A 92 10.50 45.84 6.72
C ALA A 92 10.29 47.34 6.61
N ASN A 93 11.22 48.14 7.14
CA ASN A 93 11.25 49.57 6.90
C ASN A 93 12.13 49.88 5.67
N ARG A 94 12.05 51.14 5.20
CA ARG A 94 12.76 51.60 3.96
C ARG A 94 14.28 51.40 4.02
N LEU A 95 14.90 51.54 5.20
CA LEU A 95 16.35 51.37 5.35
C LEU A 95 16.80 49.90 5.38
N GLU A 96 15.87 48.97 5.68
CA GLU A 96 16.12 47.57 5.71
C GLU A 96 15.96 46.90 4.34
N LEU A 97 15.08 47.45 3.47
CA LEU A 97 14.85 46.93 2.12
C LEU A 97 16.11 46.86 1.27
N GLU A 98 16.97 47.90 1.34
CA GLU A 98 18.22 47.91 0.59
C GLU A 98 19.23 46.85 1.02
N LYS A 99 19.00 46.21 2.16
CA LYS A 99 19.88 45.21 2.74
C LYS A 99 19.36 43.77 2.57
N ILE A 100 18.17 43.60 1.98
CA ILE A 100 17.60 42.28 1.74
C ILE A 100 18.27 41.65 0.51
N PRO A 101 18.84 40.44 0.62
CA PRO A 101 19.44 39.75 -0.52
C PRO A 101 18.43 39.49 -1.64
N LEU A 102 18.86 39.59 -2.90
CA LEU A 102 18.00 39.47 -4.08
C LEU A 102 17.36 38.08 -4.19
N ASP A 103 18.04 37.05 -3.74
CA ASP A 103 17.52 35.65 -3.66
C ASP A 103 16.37 35.52 -2.67
N ILE A 104 16.38 36.23 -1.56
CA ILE A 104 15.25 36.31 -0.63
C ILE A 104 14.09 37.07 -1.26
N VAL A 105 14.38 38.22 -1.90
CA VAL A 105 13.33 39.03 -2.57
C VAL A 105 12.60 38.21 -3.64
N SER A 106 13.35 37.45 -4.44
CA SER A 106 12.75 36.63 -5.52
C SER A 106 11.91 35.43 -4.99
N ASN A 107 12.11 35.05 -3.75
CA ASN A 107 11.42 33.95 -3.08
C ASN A 107 10.31 34.43 -2.13
N THR A 108 9.95 35.69 -2.08
CA THR A 108 8.85 36.24 -1.27
C THR A 108 7.79 36.90 -2.14
N ASN A 109 6.58 37.07 -1.59
CA ASN A 109 5.42 37.60 -2.31
C ASN A 109 5.29 39.12 -2.20
N GLY A 110 6.17 39.76 -1.43
CA GLY A 110 6.20 41.21 -1.29
C GLY A 110 6.50 41.70 0.12
N TYR A 111 6.34 43.00 0.29
CA TYR A 111 6.64 43.70 1.52
C TYR A 111 5.36 44.30 2.13
N ILE A 112 5.33 44.41 3.45
CA ILE A 112 4.27 45.07 4.21
C ILE A 112 4.90 46.21 5.01
N TRP A 113 4.35 47.42 4.83
CA TRP A 113 4.80 48.65 5.48
C TRP A 113 3.71 49.10 6.46
N LEU A 114 3.67 48.47 7.64
CA LEU A 114 2.60 48.62 8.63
C LEU A 114 2.29 50.06 9.07
N LEU A 115 3.23 50.99 8.92
CA LEU A 115 3.05 52.38 9.33
C LEU A 115 2.83 53.34 8.17
N GLU A 116 3.04 52.93 6.91
CA GLU A 116 2.94 53.77 5.71
C GLU A 116 1.69 53.43 4.89
N ASP A 117 1.36 52.11 4.79
CA ASP A 117 0.19 51.62 4.08
C ASP A 117 -1.03 51.53 4.98
N THR A 118 -2.23 51.57 4.40
CA THR A 118 -3.46 51.34 5.14
C THR A 118 -3.61 49.88 5.52
N ILE A 119 -4.10 49.63 6.70
CA ILE A 119 -4.32 48.25 7.21
C ILE A 119 -5.24 47.46 6.30
N ASP A 120 -6.27 48.11 5.74
CA ASP A 120 -7.20 47.46 4.81
C ASP A 120 -6.51 46.98 3.54
N PHE A 121 -5.59 47.77 2.97
CA PHE A 121 -4.86 47.39 1.78
C PHE A 121 -3.89 46.24 2.02
N THR A 122 -3.06 46.34 3.07
CA THR A 122 -2.07 45.30 3.41
C THR A 122 -2.71 44.00 3.82
N SER A 123 -3.78 44.07 4.62
CA SER A 123 -4.55 42.86 5.00
C SER A 123 -5.23 42.24 3.79
N GLY A 124 -5.81 43.04 2.89
CA GLY A 124 -6.42 42.56 1.65
C GLY A 124 -5.44 41.83 0.75
N MET A 125 -4.22 42.38 0.58
CA MET A 125 -3.15 41.77 -0.22
C MET A 125 -2.73 40.40 0.34
N VAL A 126 -2.56 40.30 1.65
CA VAL A 126 -2.20 39.04 2.34
C VAL A 126 -3.32 38.00 2.23
N VAL A 127 -4.55 38.42 2.49
CA VAL A 127 -5.72 37.55 2.41
C VAL A 127 -5.93 37.05 0.99
N GLU A 128 -5.75 37.87 -0.02
CA GLU A 128 -5.85 37.46 -1.42
C GLU A 128 -4.79 36.39 -1.78
N ALA A 129 -3.54 36.59 -1.33
CA ALA A 129 -2.47 35.63 -1.53
C ALA A 129 -2.75 34.31 -0.80
N ALA A 130 -3.23 34.36 0.45
CA ALA A 130 -3.61 33.20 1.23
C ALA A 130 -4.78 32.44 0.58
N LYS A 131 -5.83 33.15 0.13
CA LYS A 131 -6.96 32.56 -0.62
C LYS A 131 -6.49 31.85 -1.87
N LYS A 132 -5.72 32.52 -2.70
CA LYS A 132 -5.16 31.93 -3.93
C LYS A 132 -4.31 30.69 -3.65
N TYR A 133 -3.53 30.71 -2.57
CA TYR A 133 -2.74 29.56 -2.15
C TYR A 133 -3.65 28.39 -1.76
N VAL A 134 -4.65 28.61 -0.89
CA VAL A 134 -5.59 27.56 -0.46
C VAL A 134 -6.36 27.00 -1.64
N ASP A 135 -6.86 27.85 -2.55
CA ASP A 135 -7.56 27.42 -3.75
C ASP A 135 -6.70 26.56 -4.67
N ASN A 136 -5.41 26.90 -4.78
CA ASN A 136 -4.47 26.10 -5.59
C ASN A 136 -3.99 24.81 -4.91
N MET A 137 -4.06 24.73 -3.59
CA MET A 137 -3.69 23.55 -2.82
C MET A 137 -4.67 22.41 -3.02
N LEU A 138 -5.97 22.71 -3.19
CA LEU A 138 -7.00 21.70 -3.37
C LEU A 138 -6.96 21.13 -4.80
N PRO A 139 -6.90 19.80 -4.96
CA PRO A 139 -6.93 19.17 -6.27
C PRO A 139 -8.31 19.28 -6.94
N PRO A 140 -8.41 19.09 -8.27
CA PRO A 140 -9.56 19.55 -9.06
C PRO A 140 -10.89 18.98 -8.63
N PHE A 141 -10.96 17.64 -8.42
CA PHE A 141 -12.23 16.99 -8.07
C PHE A 141 -12.64 17.32 -6.63
N PHE A 142 -11.70 17.22 -5.70
CA PHE A 142 -12.00 17.50 -4.28
C PHE A 142 -12.41 18.96 -4.06
N ARG A 143 -11.76 19.90 -4.74
CA ARG A 143 -12.15 21.32 -4.70
C ARG A 143 -13.60 21.52 -5.14
N GLU A 144 -13.98 20.96 -6.30
CA GLU A 144 -15.34 21.11 -6.82
C GLU A 144 -16.37 20.42 -5.94
N LEU A 145 -16.04 19.26 -5.37
CA LEU A 145 -16.88 18.56 -4.41
C LEU A 145 -17.13 19.43 -3.16
N VAL A 146 -16.09 20.06 -2.61
CA VAL A 146 -16.21 20.97 -1.47
C VAL A 146 -17.08 22.17 -1.85
N ASN A 147 -16.81 22.82 -2.98
CA ASN A 147 -17.60 23.95 -3.45
C ASN A 147 -19.09 23.61 -3.55
N TYR A 148 -19.41 22.49 -4.20
CA TYR A 148 -20.79 22.04 -4.33
C TYR A 148 -21.47 21.79 -2.99
N THR A 149 -20.78 21.19 -2.02
CA THR A 149 -21.37 20.93 -0.69
C THR A 149 -21.70 22.21 0.08
N TYR A 150 -21.01 23.31 -0.20
CA TYR A 150 -21.25 24.60 0.44
C TYR A 150 -22.23 25.51 -0.34
N GLU A 151 -22.69 25.12 -1.52
CA GLU A 151 -23.74 25.85 -2.27
C GLU A 151 -25.14 25.65 -1.68
N TRP A 152 -25.29 24.73 -0.72
CA TRP A 152 -26.55 24.45 0.00
C TRP A 152 -27.75 24.14 -0.90
N LYS A 153 -27.49 23.43 -2.02
CA LYS A 153 -28.54 23.01 -2.98
C LYS A 153 -29.43 21.93 -2.36
N TYR A 154 -30.72 22.00 -2.64
CA TYR A 154 -31.67 20.93 -2.29
C TYR A 154 -31.52 19.77 -3.29
N ALA A 155 -31.08 18.61 -2.80
CA ALA A 155 -30.99 17.41 -3.62
C ALA A 155 -32.37 16.78 -3.83
N TRP A 156 -32.75 16.56 -5.10
CA TRP A 156 -33.90 15.76 -5.51
C TRP A 156 -33.46 14.53 -6.33
N HIS A 157 -32.24 14.09 -6.13
CA HIS A 157 -31.58 12.97 -6.77
C HIS A 157 -31.01 12.01 -5.74
N THR A 158 -30.58 10.83 -6.16
CA THR A 158 -29.85 9.87 -5.30
C THR A 158 -28.54 10.47 -4.79
N PRO A 159 -28.02 10.04 -3.61
CA PRO A 159 -28.54 8.98 -2.74
C PRO A 159 -29.75 9.38 -1.89
N GLY A 160 -30.59 8.40 -1.54
CA GLY A 160 -31.84 8.62 -0.82
C GLY A 160 -31.72 9.18 0.59
N HIS A 161 -30.52 9.27 1.17
CA HIS A 161 -30.31 9.90 2.48
C HIS A 161 -30.33 11.45 2.42
N MET A 162 -30.28 12.04 1.23
CA MET A 162 -30.41 13.49 1.03
C MET A 162 -29.49 14.30 1.93
N GLY A 163 -28.17 14.17 1.74
CA GLY A 163 -27.17 14.84 2.59
C GLY A 163 -27.18 14.38 4.06
N GLY A 164 -27.66 13.14 4.31
CA GLY A 164 -27.71 12.54 5.65
C GLY A 164 -29.02 12.77 6.42
N ILE A 165 -29.97 13.58 5.91
CA ILE A 165 -31.24 13.90 6.60
C ILE A 165 -32.03 12.63 6.94
N ALA A 166 -32.04 11.62 6.05
CA ALA A 166 -32.77 10.37 6.29
C ALA A 166 -32.25 9.62 7.53
N PHE A 167 -30.95 9.63 7.78
CA PHE A 167 -30.34 8.98 8.97
C PHE A 167 -30.82 9.64 10.27
N ARG A 168 -31.02 10.94 10.26
CA ARG A 168 -31.45 11.68 11.47
C ARG A 168 -32.91 11.39 11.88
N LYS A 169 -33.67 10.62 11.11
CA LYS A 169 -35.08 10.29 11.36
C LYS A 169 -35.30 9.09 12.29
N SER A 170 -34.22 8.40 12.70
CA SER A 170 -34.30 7.27 13.63
C SER A 170 -33.14 7.28 14.64
N PRO A 171 -33.27 6.65 15.82
CA PRO A 171 -32.20 6.63 16.82
C PRO A 171 -30.90 5.98 16.29
N SER A 172 -30.96 4.84 15.63
CA SER A 172 -29.79 4.16 15.05
C SER A 172 -29.16 4.97 13.92
N GLY A 173 -29.99 5.57 13.06
CA GLY A 173 -29.50 6.44 12.00
C GLY A 173 -28.87 7.72 12.55
N ARG A 174 -29.42 8.30 13.63
CA ARG A 174 -28.86 9.46 14.29
C ARG A 174 -27.46 9.17 14.86
N PHE A 175 -27.28 8.02 15.52
CA PHE A 175 -25.97 7.60 16.01
C PHE A 175 -24.96 7.45 14.87
N PHE A 176 -25.37 6.83 13.76
CA PHE A 176 -24.54 6.69 12.56
C PHE A 176 -24.13 8.05 11.97
N PHE A 177 -25.08 8.99 11.86
CA PHE A 177 -24.82 10.33 11.35
C PHE A 177 -23.85 11.10 12.27
N ASP A 178 -24.06 11.07 13.58
CA ASP A 178 -23.21 11.77 14.55
C ASP A 178 -21.79 11.19 14.60
N PHE A 179 -21.63 9.86 14.41
CA PHE A 179 -20.33 9.20 14.35
C PHE A 179 -19.51 9.62 13.13
N PHE A 180 -20.10 9.65 11.94
CA PHE A 180 -19.39 9.99 10.72
C PHE A 180 -19.28 11.49 10.45
N GLY A 181 -20.15 12.29 11.00
CA GLY A 181 -20.22 13.74 10.77
C GLY A 181 -20.93 14.10 9.46
N GLU A 182 -21.40 15.34 9.38
CA GLU A 182 -22.29 15.82 8.30
C GLU A 182 -21.63 15.77 6.91
N ASN A 183 -20.36 16.15 6.81
CA ASN A 183 -19.70 16.36 5.53
C ASN A 183 -19.58 15.08 4.68
N ILE A 184 -19.44 13.91 5.32
CA ILE A 184 -19.36 12.66 4.57
C ILE A 184 -20.67 12.38 3.79
N PHE A 185 -21.82 12.72 4.40
CA PHE A 185 -23.13 12.54 3.77
C PHE A 185 -23.43 13.61 2.73
N ARG A 186 -22.96 14.83 2.95
CA ARG A 186 -23.12 15.93 1.97
C ARG A 186 -22.24 15.73 0.74
N ALA A 187 -21.11 15.11 0.90
CA ALA A 187 -20.18 14.77 -0.17
C ALA A 187 -20.56 13.47 -0.92
N ASP A 188 -21.49 12.67 -0.39
CA ASP A 188 -21.97 11.47 -1.05
C ASP A 188 -23.09 11.84 -2.03
N LEU A 189 -22.70 12.05 -3.28
CA LEU A 189 -23.52 12.59 -4.36
C LEU A 189 -23.70 11.55 -5.48
N SER A 190 -24.29 11.94 -6.58
CA SER A 190 -24.50 11.09 -7.74
C SER A 190 -24.04 11.77 -9.03
N VAL A 191 -24.01 10.99 -10.12
CA VAL A 191 -23.73 11.48 -11.48
C VAL A 191 -24.74 12.51 -11.98
N SER A 192 -25.83 12.75 -11.24
CA SER A 192 -26.80 13.81 -11.52
C SER A 192 -26.29 15.23 -11.24
N VAL A 193 -25.10 15.38 -10.65
CA VAL A 193 -24.47 16.68 -10.41
C VAL A 193 -23.55 17.03 -11.57
N PRO A 194 -23.98 17.90 -12.51
CA PRO A 194 -23.26 18.14 -13.75
C PRO A 194 -21.88 18.79 -13.53
N GLU A 195 -21.72 19.58 -12.47
CA GLU A 195 -20.48 20.31 -12.12
C GLU A 195 -19.33 19.34 -11.87
N LEU A 196 -19.62 18.22 -11.20
CA LEU A 196 -18.63 17.19 -10.85
C LEU A 196 -18.21 16.30 -12.03
N GLY A 197 -18.92 16.37 -13.16
CA GLY A 197 -18.64 15.54 -14.33
C GLY A 197 -19.10 14.09 -14.15
N SER A 198 -18.73 13.24 -15.11
CA SER A 198 -19.06 11.82 -15.09
C SER A 198 -17.81 10.98 -14.80
N PRO A 199 -17.79 10.24 -13.69
CA PRO A 199 -16.71 9.26 -13.41
C PRO A 199 -16.65 8.13 -14.45
N LEU A 200 -17.77 7.80 -15.10
CA LEU A 200 -17.84 6.76 -16.12
C LEU A 200 -17.28 7.22 -17.47
N GLU A 201 -17.47 8.49 -17.81
CA GLU A 201 -17.04 9.10 -19.06
C GLU A 201 -15.75 9.91 -18.89
N HIS A 202 -15.18 9.93 -17.70
CA HIS A 202 -13.93 10.65 -17.36
C HIS A 202 -13.96 12.13 -17.77
N THR A 203 -15.09 12.82 -17.53
CA THR A 203 -15.31 14.19 -17.99
C THR A 203 -15.11 15.22 -16.89
N LYS A 204 -14.93 16.49 -17.30
CA LYS A 204 -14.82 17.65 -16.43
C LYS A 204 -13.76 17.48 -15.34
N VAL A 205 -14.11 17.72 -14.06
CA VAL A 205 -13.15 17.71 -12.95
C VAL A 205 -12.64 16.32 -12.63
N VAL A 206 -13.39 15.25 -12.90
CA VAL A 206 -12.92 13.87 -12.78
C VAL A 206 -11.79 13.61 -13.79
N GLY A 207 -12.03 13.90 -15.06
CA GLY A 207 -11.00 13.72 -16.10
C GLY A 207 -9.76 14.60 -15.86
N LYS A 208 -9.96 15.80 -15.30
CA LYS A 208 -8.85 16.67 -14.91
C LYS A 208 -8.04 16.04 -13.75
N ALA A 209 -8.70 15.52 -12.72
CA ALA A 209 -8.06 14.85 -11.60
C ALA A 209 -7.27 13.61 -12.05
N GLU A 210 -7.85 12.80 -12.93
CA GLU A 210 -7.17 11.63 -13.51
C GLU A 210 -5.95 12.04 -14.37
N SER A 211 -6.03 13.17 -15.09
CA SER A 211 -4.91 13.72 -15.88
C SER A 211 -3.79 14.22 -14.97
N GLU A 212 -4.10 14.91 -13.87
CA GLU A 212 -3.10 15.33 -12.87
C GLU A 212 -2.46 14.11 -12.19
N ALA A 213 -3.24 13.10 -11.84
CA ALA A 213 -2.73 11.83 -11.32
C ALA A 213 -1.83 11.12 -12.35
N ALA A 214 -2.20 11.07 -13.63
CA ALA A 214 -1.36 10.49 -14.68
C ALA A 214 0.00 11.19 -14.74
N HIS A 215 0.02 12.52 -14.68
CA HIS A 215 1.27 13.29 -14.63
C HIS A 215 2.09 12.94 -13.37
N ALA A 216 1.46 12.94 -12.19
CA ALA A 216 2.11 12.64 -10.93
C ALA A 216 2.75 11.24 -10.93
N PHE A 217 2.06 10.22 -11.45
CA PHE A 217 2.54 8.84 -11.49
C PHE A 217 3.37 8.52 -12.76
N GLY A 218 3.49 9.44 -13.72
CA GLY A 218 4.27 9.29 -14.95
C GLY A 218 3.62 8.36 -15.97
N ALA A 219 2.30 8.29 -15.98
CA ALA A 219 1.49 7.56 -16.94
C ALA A 219 1.05 8.46 -18.11
N GLU A 220 0.66 7.85 -19.23
CA GLU A 220 -0.02 8.53 -20.33
C GLU A 220 -1.48 8.84 -19.93
N ARG A 221 -2.13 7.90 -19.25
CA ARG A 221 -3.47 8.02 -18.71
C ARG A 221 -3.63 7.27 -17.40
N THR A 222 -4.48 7.80 -16.52
CA THR A 222 -4.88 7.16 -15.26
C THR A 222 -6.40 7.09 -15.18
N TYR A 223 -6.91 5.99 -14.61
CA TYR A 223 -8.32 5.78 -14.30
C TYR A 223 -8.48 5.60 -12.80
N PHE A 224 -9.40 6.32 -12.17
CA PHE A 224 -9.75 6.15 -10.77
C PHE A 224 -10.75 5.01 -10.60
N VAL A 225 -10.38 4.00 -9.83
CA VAL A 225 -11.21 2.81 -9.57
C VAL A 225 -11.64 2.80 -8.11
N THR A 226 -12.95 2.76 -7.89
CA THR A 226 -13.56 2.86 -6.55
C THR A 226 -13.88 1.50 -5.93
N ASN A 227 -13.41 0.41 -6.50
CA ASN A 227 -13.66 -0.96 -6.00
C ASN A 227 -12.37 -1.81 -5.94
N GLY A 228 -11.26 -1.16 -5.61
CA GLY A 228 -9.96 -1.78 -5.35
C GLY A 228 -9.24 -2.32 -6.59
N THR A 229 -7.98 -2.67 -6.42
CA THR A 229 -7.17 -3.29 -7.49
C THR A 229 -7.76 -4.63 -7.96
N SER A 230 -8.58 -5.28 -7.15
CA SER A 230 -9.33 -6.47 -7.59
C SER A 230 -10.24 -6.19 -8.79
N THR A 231 -10.84 -5.01 -8.85
CA THR A 231 -11.62 -4.55 -10.01
C THR A 231 -10.70 -4.00 -11.10
N ALA A 232 -9.65 -3.25 -10.73
CA ALA A 232 -8.67 -2.73 -11.69
C ALA A 232 -8.03 -3.85 -12.54
N ASN A 233 -7.64 -4.96 -11.92
CA ASN A 233 -7.11 -6.13 -12.63
C ASN A 233 -8.12 -6.71 -13.64
N LYS A 234 -9.40 -6.81 -13.27
CA LYS A 234 -10.47 -7.29 -14.18
C LYS A 234 -10.68 -6.35 -15.35
N ILE A 235 -10.66 -5.04 -15.10
CA ILE A 235 -10.76 -4.02 -16.16
C ILE A 235 -9.62 -4.17 -17.16
N VAL A 236 -8.38 -4.28 -16.71
CA VAL A 236 -7.23 -4.46 -17.60
C VAL A 236 -7.37 -5.73 -18.44
N PHE A 237 -7.75 -6.85 -17.83
CA PHE A 237 -7.97 -8.11 -18.57
C PHE A 237 -9.06 -7.98 -19.61
N HIS A 238 -10.26 -7.48 -19.26
CA HIS A 238 -11.37 -7.32 -20.21
C HIS A 238 -11.08 -6.29 -21.30
N GLY A 239 -10.26 -5.28 -21.02
CA GLY A 239 -9.85 -4.28 -22.01
C GLY A 239 -8.73 -4.77 -22.95
N THR A 240 -8.13 -5.93 -22.67
CA THR A 240 -6.94 -6.40 -23.44
C THR A 240 -7.04 -7.83 -23.93
N VAL A 241 -7.84 -8.71 -23.33
CA VAL A 241 -7.85 -10.15 -23.57
C VAL A 241 -9.23 -10.62 -23.99
N THR A 242 -9.32 -11.47 -25.02
CA THR A 242 -10.52 -12.14 -25.49
C THR A 242 -10.47 -13.65 -25.23
N PRO A 243 -11.62 -14.36 -25.25
CA PRO A 243 -11.68 -15.80 -25.01
C PRO A 243 -10.69 -16.61 -25.87
N GLY A 244 -10.01 -17.56 -25.24
CA GLY A 244 -9.04 -18.42 -25.89
C GLY A 244 -7.64 -17.82 -26.09
N GLN A 245 -7.44 -16.53 -25.86
CA GLN A 245 -6.10 -15.94 -25.90
C GLN A 245 -5.27 -16.38 -24.70
N VAL A 246 -3.97 -16.58 -24.96
CA VAL A 246 -3.01 -17.00 -23.95
C VAL A 246 -2.53 -15.80 -23.14
N VAL A 247 -2.45 -16.00 -21.82
CA VAL A 247 -1.89 -15.02 -20.88
C VAL A 247 -0.76 -15.68 -20.06
N LEU A 248 0.36 -14.98 -19.91
CA LEU A 248 1.44 -15.38 -19.01
C LEU A 248 1.13 -14.84 -17.61
N VAL A 249 1.20 -15.69 -16.61
CA VAL A 249 0.73 -15.34 -15.26
C VAL A 249 1.79 -15.68 -14.23
N ASP A 250 2.19 -14.70 -13.44
CA ASP A 250 2.92 -14.94 -12.20
C ASP A 250 2.08 -15.82 -11.26
N ARG A 251 2.60 -16.99 -10.87
CA ARG A 251 1.88 -17.86 -9.93
C ARG A 251 1.70 -17.23 -8.55
N ASN A 252 2.44 -16.17 -8.24
CA ASN A 252 2.23 -15.30 -7.07
C ASN A 252 1.12 -14.24 -7.29
N CYS A 253 0.27 -14.41 -8.28
CA CYS A 253 -0.79 -13.45 -8.57
C CYS A 253 -1.88 -13.44 -7.48
N HIS A 254 -2.44 -12.25 -7.26
CA HIS A 254 -3.62 -12.11 -6.43
C HIS A 254 -4.83 -12.82 -7.07
N LYS A 255 -5.73 -13.38 -6.25
CA LYS A 255 -6.95 -14.09 -6.70
C LYS A 255 -7.78 -13.34 -7.74
N SER A 256 -7.72 -11.99 -7.79
CA SER A 256 -8.44 -11.18 -8.79
C SER A 256 -7.95 -11.41 -10.22
N ALA A 257 -6.65 -11.73 -10.43
CA ALA A 257 -6.13 -12.10 -11.74
C ALA A 257 -6.75 -13.42 -12.22
N MET A 258 -6.92 -14.39 -11.32
CA MET A 258 -7.61 -15.65 -11.65
C MET A 258 -9.09 -15.45 -11.95
N HIS A 259 -9.78 -14.61 -11.17
CA HIS A 259 -11.15 -14.23 -11.51
C HIS A 259 -11.25 -13.57 -12.88
N ALA A 260 -10.30 -12.70 -13.23
CA ALA A 260 -10.25 -12.07 -14.54
C ALA A 260 -10.01 -13.10 -15.67
N ILE A 261 -9.14 -14.09 -15.47
CA ILE A 261 -8.90 -15.21 -16.39
C ILE A 261 -10.18 -16.03 -16.61
N ILE A 262 -10.89 -16.37 -15.52
CA ILE A 262 -12.19 -17.06 -15.61
C ILE A 262 -13.20 -16.26 -16.42
N MET A 263 -13.34 -14.96 -16.11
CA MET A 263 -14.34 -14.09 -16.74
C MET A 263 -14.03 -13.82 -18.21
N THR A 264 -12.77 -13.67 -18.60
CA THR A 264 -12.36 -13.45 -19.99
C THR A 264 -12.27 -14.72 -20.81
N GLY A 265 -12.25 -15.91 -20.19
CA GLY A 265 -11.99 -17.17 -20.90
C GLY A 265 -10.56 -17.29 -21.41
N ALA A 266 -9.61 -16.57 -20.82
CA ALA A 266 -8.20 -16.65 -21.16
C ALA A 266 -7.60 -17.99 -20.79
N ILE A 267 -6.51 -18.36 -21.47
CA ILE A 267 -5.73 -19.59 -21.20
C ILE A 267 -4.45 -19.19 -20.45
N PRO A 268 -4.32 -19.52 -19.16
CA PRO A 268 -3.15 -19.16 -18.39
C PRO A 268 -1.97 -20.10 -18.64
N VAL A 269 -0.76 -19.54 -18.76
CA VAL A 269 0.52 -20.23 -18.72
C VAL A 269 1.36 -19.58 -17.62
N TYR A 270 1.82 -20.37 -16.65
CA TYR A 270 2.37 -19.84 -15.41
C TYR A 270 3.89 -19.69 -15.40
N PHE A 271 4.34 -18.58 -14.81
CA PHE A 271 5.68 -18.45 -14.23
C PHE A 271 5.65 -18.90 -12.77
N THR A 272 6.66 -19.67 -12.36
CA THR A 272 6.77 -20.19 -10.99
C THR A 272 7.77 -19.35 -10.21
N PRO A 273 7.34 -18.61 -9.17
CA PRO A 273 8.24 -17.88 -8.29
C PRO A 273 9.02 -18.85 -7.39
N THR A 274 10.21 -18.44 -6.98
CA THR A 274 11.02 -19.14 -5.99
C THR A 274 10.44 -18.97 -4.58
N ARG A 275 10.99 -19.70 -3.60
CA ARG A 275 10.74 -19.54 -2.17
C ARG A 275 12.01 -19.71 -1.37
N ASN A 276 12.13 -18.96 -0.28
CA ASN A 276 13.21 -19.18 0.65
C ASN A 276 12.79 -20.16 1.78
N GLN A 277 13.75 -20.48 2.64
CA GLN A 277 13.55 -21.41 3.77
C GLN A 277 12.51 -20.93 4.80
N TYR A 278 12.24 -19.64 4.90
CA TYR A 278 11.23 -19.08 5.80
C TYR A 278 9.81 -19.08 5.22
N GLY A 279 9.64 -19.61 3.99
CA GLY A 279 8.39 -19.59 3.26
C GLY A 279 8.07 -18.25 2.58
N ILE A 280 9.00 -17.29 2.62
CA ILE A 280 8.87 -16.02 1.91
C ILE A 280 8.91 -16.28 0.41
N ILE A 281 7.95 -15.68 -0.30
CA ILE A 281 7.83 -15.83 -1.74
C ILE A 281 8.91 -14.99 -2.41
N GLY A 282 9.68 -15.65 -3.23
CA GLY A 282 10.77 -15.07 -3.97
C GLY A 282 10.38 -14.63 -5.39
N PRO A 283 11.38 -14.23 -6.16
CA PRO A 283 11.18 -13.82 -7.54
C PRO A 283 11.02 -15.03 -8.49
N ILE A 284 10.48 -14.72 -9.66
CA ILE A 284 10.66 -15.50 -10.88
C ILE A 284 12.06 -15.17 -11.39
N HIS A 285 12.84 -16.15 -11.82
CA HIS A 285 14.17 -15.92 -12.41
C HIS A 285 14.09 -15.16 -13.74
N ASN A 286 15.07 -14.30 -14.02
CA ASN A 286 15.16 -13.59 -15.31
C ASN A 286 15.18 -14.55 -16.51
N SER A 287 15.83 -15.69 -16.36
CA SER A 287 15.89 -16.74 -17.38
C SER A 287 14.52 -17.29 -17.78
N ASP A 288 13.51 -17.21 -16.90
CA ASP A 288 12.13 -17.61 -17.21
C ASP A 288 11.40 -16.61 -18.11
N PHE A 289 11.80 -15.33 -18.08
CA PHE A 289 11.26 -14.28 -18.94
C PHE A 289 11.89 -14.24 -20.34
N GLU A 290 13.02 -14.94 -20.55
CA GLU A 290 13.66 -14.98 -21.85
C GLU A 290 12.73 -15.55 -22.94
N PRO A 291 12.76 -15.04 -24.17
CA PRO A 291 11.88 -15.48 -25.26
C PRO A 291 11.94 -17.00 -25.54
N ARG A 292 13.11 -17.64 -25.33
CA ARG A 292 13.25 -19.10 -25.48
C ARG A 292 12.50 -19.85 -24.35
N ALA A 293 12.59 -19.38 -23.12
CA ALA A 293 11.88 -19.98 -21.98
C ALA A 293 10.38 -19.83 -22.13
N VAL A 294 9.91 -18.64 -22.52
CA VAL A 294 8.50 -18.38 -22.80
C VAL A 294 7.97 -19.33 -23.89
N ARG A 295 8.66 -19.45 -25.04
CA ARG A 295 8.25 -20.38 -26.10
C ARG A 295 8.19 -21.82 -25.62
N ARG A 296 9.14 -22.26 -24.79
CA ARG A 296 9.13 -23.61 -24.20
C ARG A 296 7.90 -23.82 -23.29
N LYS A 297 7.58 -22.85 -22.43
CA LYS A 297 6.38 -22.90 -21.55
C LYS A 297 5.08 -22.94 -22.37
N LEU A 298 4.97 -22.12 -23.42
CA LEU A 298 3.81 -22.13 -24.34
C LEU A 298 3.65 -23.49 -25.03
N SER A 299 4.76 -24.06 -25.56
CA SER A 299 4.74 -25.38 -26.24
C SER A 299 4.44 -26.53 -25.28
N ALA A 300 4.80 -26.43 -24.00
CA ALA A 300 4.55 -27.45 -22.99
C ALA A 300 3.11 -27.44 -22.49
N SER A 301 2.39 -26.32 -22.61
CA SER A 301 1.00 -26.20 -22.15
C SER A 301 0.06 -26.98 -23.09
N THR A 302 -0.75 -27.86 -22.50
CA THR A 302 -1.75 -28.63 -23.25
C THR A 302 -2.88 -27.75 -23.78
N LEU A 303 -3.19 -26.65 -23.08
CA LEU A 303 -4.28 -25.73 -23.42
C LEU A 303 -3.83 -24.64 -24.41
N ALA A 304 -2.56 -24.23 -24.37
CA ALA A 304 -2.01 -23.16 -25.22
C ALA A 304 -1.40 -23.67 -26.53
N LYS A 305 -1.79 -24.85 -27.00
CA LYS A 305 -1.23 -25.51 -28.21
C LYS A 305 -1.22 -24.58 -29.42
N GLY A 306 -0.01 -24.41 -30.02
CA GLY A 306 0.18 -23.61 -31.23
C GLY A 306 0.35 -22.11 -31.00
N ALA A 307 0.23 -21.61 -29.79
CA ALA A 307 0.51 -20.21 -29.47
C ALA A 307 2.00 -19.90 -29.60
N LYS A 308 2.31 -18.82 -30.36
CA LYS A 308 3.70 -18.35 -30.58
C LYS A 308 4.08 -17.23 -29.57
N SER A 309 3.11 -16.51 -29.07
CA SER A 309 3.20 -15.40 -28.12
C SER A 309 1.97 -15.41 -27.21
N ALA A 310 1.99 -14.62 -26.18
CA ALA A 310 0.82 -14.37 -25.35
C ALA A 310 0.28 -12.95 -25.57
N ARG A 311 -1.01 -12.75 -25.33
CA ARG A 311 -1.62 -11.43 -25.43
C ARG A 311 -1.20 -10.51 -24.29
N LEU A 312 -1.15 -11.04 -23.07
CA LEU A 312 -0.88 -10.30 -21.84
C LEU A 312 0.09 -11.11 -20.97
N ALA A 313 1.01 -10.43 -20.28
CA ALA A 313 1.67 -10.98 -19.09
C ALA A 313 1.31 -10.16 -17.87
N ILE A 314 0.91 -10.83 -16.77
CA ILE A 314 0.70 -10.19 -15.47
C ILE A 314 1.79 -10.63 -14.49
N ILE A 315 2.49 -9.64 -13.90
CA ILE A 315 3.57 -9.81 -12.93
C ILE A 315 3.26 -9.04 -11.67
N THR A 316 3.35 -9.70 -10.52
CA THR A 316 3.19 -9.05 -9.21
C THR A 316 4.46 -8.29 -8.82
N ASN A 317 4.37 -6.97 -8.67
CA ASN A 317 5.46 -6.08 -8.28
C ASN A 317 4.95 -4.97 -7.33
N SER A 318 5.39 -4.92 -6.09
CA SER A 318 6.30 -5.82 -5.38
C SER A 318 5.54 -6.94 -4.67
N THR A 319 6.28 -7.99 -4.24
CA THR A 319 5.69 -9.03 -3.39
C THR A 319 5.28 -8.48 -2.01
N TYR A 320 4.53 -9.26 -1.26
CA TYR A 320 4.13 -8.91 0.12
C TYR A 320 5.33 -8.51 0.99
N ASP A 321 6.39 -9.32 0.96
CA ASP A 321 7.59 -9.11 1.78
C ASP A 321 8.56 -8.07 1.18
N GLY A 322 8.17 -7.41 0.09
CA GLY A 322 8.90 -6.26 -0.44
C GLY A 322 9.97 -6.59 -1.48
N LEU A 323 9.81 -7.66 -2.23
CA LEU A 323 10.73 -7.95 -3.34
C LEU A 323 10.29 -7.18 -4.59
N CYS A 324 11.14 -6.25 -5.02
CA CYS A 324 10.90 -5.35 -6.16
C CYS A 324 11.76 -5.77 -7.34
N TYR A 325 11.13 -6.09 -8.46
CA TYR A 325 11.82 -6.47 -9.68
C TYR A 325 12.56 -5.30 -10.35
N ASN A 326 13.61 -5.61 -11.10
CA ASN A 326 14.10 -4.73 -12.15
C ASN A 326 13.10 -4.76 -13.32
N VAL A 327 12.14 -3.84 -13.28
CA VAL A 327 11.03 -3.79 -14.25
C VAL A 327 11.53 -3.48 -15.66
N GLN A 328 12.61 -2.69 -15.79
CA GLN A 328 13.17 -2.38 -17.11
C GLN A 328 13.70 -3.67 -17.78
N ALA A 329 14.38 -4.51 -17.03
CA ALA A 329 14.85 -5.81 -17.54
C ALA A 329 13.68 -6.71 -17.97
N ILE A 330 12.61 -6.81 -17.16
CA ILE A 330 11.42 -7.61 -17.50
C ILE A 330 10.76 -7.10 -18.79
N LYS A 331 10.61 -5.78 -18.96
CA LYS A 331 10.07 -5.18 -20.17
C LYS A 331 10.87 -5.60 -21.40
N GLU A 332 12.20 -5.56 -21.32
CA GLU A 332 13.09 -5.96 -22.41
C GLU A 332 13.00 -7.46 -22.70
N TYR A 333 13.00 -8.34 -21.69
CA TYR A 333 12.89 -9.78 -21.88
C TYR A 333 11.56 -10.18 -22.55
N LEU A 334 10.46 -9.55 -22.17
CA LEU A 334 9.13 -9.92 -22.65
C LEU A 334 8.67 -9.17 -23.90
N LYS A 335 9.39 -8.15 -24.37
CA LYS A 335 8.96 -7.24 -25.45
C LYS A 335 8.51 -7.93 -26.76
N ASP A 336 9.05 -9.09 -27.08
CA ASP A 336 8.73 -9.85 -28.29
C ASP A 336 7.89 -11.11 -28.00
N SER A 337 7.52 -11.31 -26.75
CA SER A 337 6.76 -12.47 -26.30
C SER A 337 5.31 -12.15 -25.95
N VAL A 338 4.98 -10.85 -25.74
CA VAL A 338 3.65 -10.39 -25.35
C VAL A 338 3.29 -9.08 -26.06
N ASP A 339 2.00 -8.81 -26.21
CA ASP A 339 1.49 -7.54 -26.75
C ASP A 339 1.30 -6.50 -25.63
N CYS A 340 0.93 -6.94 -24.43
CA CYS A 340 0.69 -6.11 -23.25
C CYS A 340 1.43 -6.65 -22.03
N LEU A 341 1.93 -5.73 -21.18
CA LEU A 341 2.47 -6.04 -19.85
C LEU A 341 1.62 -5.39 -18.78
N HIS A 342 1.21 -6.16 -17.80
CA HIS A 342 0.46 -5.70 -16.64
C HIS A 342 1.27 -5.97 -15.37
N PHE A 343 1.65 -4.92 -14.68
CA PHE A 343 2.26 -5.02 -13.36
C PHE A 343 1.19 -4.79 -12.29
N ASP A 344 0.92 -5.83 -11.51
CA ASP A 344 0.09 -5.70 -10.30
C ASP A 344 0.95 -5.08 -9.20
N GLU A 345 0.87 -3.76 -9.10
CA GLU A 345 1.57 -2.92 -8.14
C GLU A 345 0.68 -2.51 -6.97
N ALA A 346 -0.28 -3.38 -6.58
CA ALA A 346 -1.24 -3.09 -5.51
C ALA A 346 -0.58 -2.66 -4.19
N TRP A 347 0.65 -3.08 -3.93
CA TRP A 347 1.44 -2.77 -2.74
C TRP A 347 2.60 -1.82 -3.00
N TYR A 348 2.61 -1.09 -4.15
CA TYR A 348 3.84 -0.41 -4.60
C TYR A 348 3.61 0.98 -5.21
N GLY A 349 2.45 1.61 -4.97
CA GLY A 349 2.07 2.91 -5.53
C GLY A 349 3.00 4.09 -5.19
N TYR A 350 3.86 3.97 -4.18
CA TYR A 350 4.82 5.01 -3.77
C TYR A 350 6.14 5.00 -4.54
N ALA A 351 6.44 3.93 -5.29
CA ALA A 351 7.78 3.70 -5.83
C ALA A 351 8.33 4.83 -6.70
N ARG A 352 7.47 5.50 -7.49
CA ARG A 352 7.88 6.64 -8.30
C ARG A 352 8.45 7.80 -7.49
N PHE A 353 8.01 7.98 -6.26
CA PHE A 353 8.29 9.16 -5.45
C PHE A 353 9.57 9.07 -4.63
N HIS A 354 10.36 7.99 -4.81
CA HIS A 354 11.66 7.91 -4.18
C HIS A 354 12.72 7.32 -5.12
N PRO A 355 13.93 7.96 -5.24
CA PRO A 355 14.96 7.58 -6.21
C PRO A 355 15.49 6.15 -6.03
N LEU A 356 15.40 5.57 -4.83
CA LEU A 356 15.80 4.19 -4.54
C LEU A 356 15.14 3.16 -5.48
N TYR A 357 13.91 3.44 -5.93
CA TYR A 357 13.12 2.55 -6.77
C TYR A 357 13.22 2.86 -8.27
N ALA A 358 14.14 3.71 -8.70
CA ALA A 358 14.32 4.03 -10.11
C ALA A 358 14.53 2.74 -10.95
N GLY A 359 13.78 2.60 -12.06
CA GLY A 359 13.80 1.40 -12.91
C GLY A 359 13.00 0.20 -12.40
N ARG A 360 12.40 0.28 -11.19
CA ARG A 360 11.74 -0.85 -10.52
C ARG A 360 10.22 -0.75 -10.41
N TYR A 361 9.59 0.22 -11.06
CA TYR A 361 8.13 0.36 -11.14
C TYR A 361 7.66 0.50 -12.59
N ALA A 362 6.43 0.11 -12.85
CA ALA A 362 5.89 -0.04 -14.21
C ALA A 362 5.93 1.24 -15.04
N MET A 363 5.55 2.37 -14.45
CA MET A 363 5.47 3.67 -15.16
C MET A 363 6.83 4.38 -15.30
N HIS A 364 7.94 3.77 -14.88
CA HIS A 364 9.26 4.33 -15.16
C HIS A 364 9.51 4.43 -16.66
N SER A 365 9.88 5.63 -17.15
CA SER A 365 10.12 5.91 -18.56
C SER A 365 11.52 5.47 -18.98
N SER A 366 11.61 4.79 -20.14
CA SER A 366 12.85 4.57 -20.86
C SER A 366 12.84 5.34 -22.19
N ARG A 367 14.01 5.53 -22.81
CA ARG A 367 14.09 6.18 -24.14
C ARG A 367 13.44 5.34 -25.26
N GLU A 368 13.16 4.07 -25.02
CA GLU A 368 12.66 3.09 -25.99
C GLU A 368 11.20 2.66 -25.71
N ASP A 369 10.42 3.44 -24.94
CA ASP A 369 9.06 3.08 -24.57
C ASP A 369 8.17 2.71 -25.78
N SER A 370 8.38 3.35 -26.94
CA SER A 370 7.62 3.04 -28.17
C SER A 370 7.94 1.66 -28.80
N SER A 371 9.04 1.03 -28.39
CA SER A 371 9.43 -0.32 -28.84
C SER A 371 8.93 -1.43 -27.93
N LEU A 372 8.40 -1.06 -26.77
CA LEU A 372 7.89 -1.98 -25.74
C LEU A 372 6.42 -2.35 -25.97
N PRO A 373 5.91 -3.43 -25.35
CA PRO A 373 4.47 -3.67 -25.26
C PRO A 373 3.74 -2.51 -24.56
N ALA A 374 2.43 -2.44 -24.72
CA ALA A 374 1.62 -1.53 -23.90
C ALA A 374 1.71 -1.92 -22.42
N ILE A 375 1.91 -0.93 -21.54
CA ILE A 375 2.15 -1.14 -20.11
C ILE A 375 0.92 -0.71 -19.30
N PHE A 376 0.48 -1.59 -18.41
CA PHE A 376 -0.55 -1.32 -17.41
C PHE A 376 0.05 -1.49 -16.02
N ALA A 377 -0.28 -0.59 -15.09
CA ALA A 377 -0.02 -0.78 -13.67
C ALA A 377 -1.32 -0.60 -12.89
N THR A 378 -1.60 -1.51 -11.98
CA THR A 378 -2.75 -1.42 -11.07
C THR A 378 -2.26 -1.22 -9.65
N GLN A 379 -2.63 -0.10 -9.02
CA GLN A 379 -2.14 0.30 -7.72
C GLN A 379 -3.30 0.49 -6.74
N SER A 380 -3.26 -0.18 -5.57
CA SER A 380 -4.16 0.11 -4.46
C SER A 380 -3.65 1.32 -3.68
N THR A 381 -4.09 2.50 -4.05
CA THR A 381 -3.68 3.75 -3.41
C THR A 381 -3.94 3.70 -1.90
N HIS A 382 -5.06 3.11 -1.49
CA HIS A 382 -5.47 2.97 -0.09
C HIS A 382 -4.55 2.11 0.79
N LYS A 383 -3.71 1.23 0.21
CA LYS A 383 -2.86 0.31 1.01
C LYS A 383 -1.64 1.00 1.59
N VAL A 384 -1.01 1.86 0.82
CA VAL A 384 0.31 2.43 1.16
C VAL A 384 0.38 3.95 1.03
N LEU A 385 -0.62 4.57 0.42
CA LEU A 385 -0.79 6.01 0.31
C LEU A 385 -2.06 6.46 1.06
N ALA A 386 -2.33 7.77 1.08
CA ALA A 386 -3.43 8.35 1.85
C ALA A 386 -4.75 8.37 1.07
N ALA A 387 -5.41 7.22 0.91
CA ALA A 387 -6.73 7.14 0.29
C ALA A 387 -7.69 6.28 1.12
N PHE A 388 -9.00 6.47 0.92
CA PHE A 388 -10.01 5.61 1.52
C PHE A 388 -9.92 4.18 0.98
N SER A 389 -10.27 3.18 1.81
CA SER A 389 -10.36 1.78 1.39
C SER A 389 -11.14 1.67 0.08
N GLN A 390 -10.75 0.73 -0.79
CA GLN A 390 -11.22 0.55 -2.16
C GLN A 390 -10.63 1.56 -3.18
N GLY A 391 -10.03 2.68 -2.78
CA GLY A 391 -9.37 3.61 -3.70
C GLY A 391 -8.19 2.96 -4.41
N SER A 392 -8.23 2.91 -5.74
CA SER A 392 -7.23 2.28 -6.60
C SER A 392 -7.09 3.04 -7.92
N MET A 393 -5.97 2.85 -8.62
CA MET A 393 -5.71 3.48 -9.91
C MET A 393 -5.24 2.45 -10.94
N ILE A 394 -5.64 2.65 -12.20
CA ILE A 394 -5.03 1.98 -13.35
C ILE A 394 -4.21 3.04 -14.08
N HIS A 395 -2.93 2.80 -14.22
CA HIS A 395 -2.02 3.63 -15.00
C HIS A 395 -1.71 2.94 -16.32
N VAL A 396 -1.72 3.69 -17.42
CA VAL A 396 -1.54 3.16 -18.76
C VAL A 396 -0.43 3.93 -19.50
N LYS A 397 0.41 3.19 -20.20
CA LYS A 397 1.32 3.71 -21.24
C LYS A 397 1.16 2.89 -22.51
N SER A 398 0.93 3.55 -23.62
CA SER A 398 1.00 2.95 -24.94
C SER A 398 2.44 2.50 -25.26
N GLY A 399 2.58 1.48 -26.08
CA GLY A 399 3.85 0.97 -26.57
C GLY A 399 3.83 0.85 -28.11
N LYS A 400 4.29 -0.31 -28.62
CA LYS A 400 4.16 -0.68 -30.06
C LYS A 400 2.72 -0.58 -30.53
N GLU A 401 1.78 -0.99 -29.70
CA GLU A 401 0.35 -0.86 -29.90
C GLU A 401 -0.18 0.32 -29.08
N LYS A 402 -0.89 1.24 -29.72
CA LYS A 402 -1.57 2.33 -29.03
C LYS A 402 -2.85 1.82 -28.40
N ILE A 403 -3.06 2.13 -27.15
CA ILE A 403 -4.31 1.82 -26.44
C ILE A 403 -5.39 2.81 -26.89
N ASN A 404 -6.45 2.29 -27.46
CA ASN A 404 -7.66 3.08 -27.72
C ASN A 404 -8.45 3.23 -26.42
N HIS A 405 -8.43 4.42 -25.82
CA HIS A 405 -9.03 4.69 -24.53
C HIS A 405 -10.56 4.65 -24.53
N GLU A 406 -11.22 4.93 -25.66
CA GLU A 406 -12.68 4.81 -25.78
C GLU A 406 -13.09 3.34 -25.69
N LEU A 407 -12.40 2.46 -26.42
CA LEU A 407 -12.66 1.01 -26.35
C LEU A 407 -12.26 0.42 -24.98
N PHE A 408 -11.18 0.90 -24.38
CA PHE A 408 -10.78 0.47 -23.04
C PHE A 408 -11.81 0.89 -21.98
N ASN A 409 -12.47 2.03 -22.17
CA ASN A 409 -13.49 2.51 -21.26
C ASN A 409 -14.74 1.60 -21.21
N GLU A 410 -15.04 0.86 -22.27
CA GLU A 410 -16.12 -0.15 -22.25
C GLU A 410 -15.84 -1.22 -21.18
N SER A 411 -14.58 -1.64 -21.03
CA SER A 411 -14.20 -2.57 -19.95
C SER A 411 -14.26 -1.93 -18.57
N PHE A 412 -13.94 -0.64 -18.46
CA PHE A 412 -14.08 0.11 -17.22
C PHE A 412 -15.55 0.21 -16.78
N MET A 413 -16.44 0.59 -17.70
CA MET A 413 -17.88 0.70 -17.44
C MET A 413 -18.51 -0.65 -17.05
N MET A 414 -18.06 -1.76 -17.64
CA MET A 414 -18.53 -3.10 -17.31
C MET A 414 -18.31 -3.49 -15.85
N HIS A 415 -17.27 -2.96 -15.21
CA HIS A 415 -16.85 -3.31 -13.86
C HIS A 415 -17.08 -2.21 -12.83
N THR A 416 -17.59 -1.05 -13.24
CA THR A 416 -17.76 0.11 -12.38
C THR A 416 -19.24 0.40 -12.12
N SER A 417 -19.58 0.76 -10.89
CA SER A 417 -20.92 1.21 -10.55
C SER A 417 -21.27 2.52 -11.26
N THR A 418 -22.52 2.66 -11.69
CA THR A 418 -23.08 3.95 -12.16
C THR A 418 -23.25 4.97 -11.01
N SER A 419 -23.06 4.54 -9.75
CA SER A 419 -23.14 5.37 -8.55
C SER A 419 -21.90 5.17 -7.70
N PRO A 420 -20.71 5.62 -8.15
CA PRO A 420 -19.48 5.48 -7.38
C PRO A 420 -19.53 6.39 -6.16
N GLN A 421 -18.89 5.96 -5.08
CA GLN A 421 -18.78 6.76 -3.86
C GLN A 421 -17.77 7.90 -4.04
N TYR A 422 -18.23 9.14 -4.02
CA TYR A 422 -17.46 10.34 -4.37
C TYR A 422 -16.33 10.65 -3.39
N GLY A 423 -16.48 10.29 -2.11
CA GLY A 423 -15.40 10.41 -1.13
C GLY A 423 -14.18 9.55 -1.47
N ILE A 424 -14.37 8.39 -2.12
CA ILE A 424 -13.25 7.56 -2.60
C ILE A 424 -12.54 8.26 -3.76
N ILE A 425 -13.27 8.82 -4.74
CA ILE A 425 -12.70 9.58 -5.86
C ILE A 425 -11.92 10.79 -5.33
N ALA A 426 -12.51 11.55 -4.39
CA ALA A 426 -11.85 12.68 -3.76
C ALA A 426 -10.57 12.26 -3.02
N SER A 427 -10.58 11.12 -2.33
CA SER A 427 -9.38 10.63 -1.65
C SER A 427 -8.27 10.23 -2.61
N LEU A 428 -8.60 9.71 -3.80
CA LEU A 428 -7.61 9.41 -4.86
C LEU A 428 -7.01 10.68 -5.43
N ASP A 429 -7.82 11.70 -5.68
CA ASP A 429 -7.40 13.01 -6.15
C ASP A 429 -6.44 13.68 -5.15
N VAL A 430 -6.83 13.69 -3.86
CA VAL A 430 -5.99 14.21 -2.77
C VAL A 430 -4.70 13.42 -2.62
N ALA A 431 -4.75 12.09 -2.69
CA ALA A 431 -3.55 11.25 -2.59
C ALA A 431 -2.57 11.53 -3.73
N ALA A 432 -3.06 11.66 -4.97
CA ALA A 432 -2.23 12.01 -6.12
C ALA A 432 -1.55 13.38 -5.93
N ARG A 433 -2.30 14.37 -5.45
CA ARG A 433 -1.79 15.71 -5.17
C ARG A 433 -0.74 15.70 -4.05
N MET A 434 -1.00 15.01 -2.94
CA MET A 434 -0.03 14.85 -1.84
C MET A 434 1.28 14.26 -2.33
N MET A 435 1.20 13.24 -3.18
CA MET A 435 2.40 12.59 -3.71
C MET A 435 3.12 13.47 -4.74
N GLN A 436 2.41 14.25 -5.52
CA GLN A 436 2.99 15.22 -6.46
C GLN A 436 3.76 16.32 -5.73
N ASP A 437 3.19 16.87 -4.66
CA ASP A 437 3.76 18.01 -3.95
C ASP A 437 4.84 17.57 -2.94
N ASP A 438 4.58 16.52 -2.16
CA ASP A 438 5.38 16.11 -1.00
C ASP A 438 5.90 14.65 -1.07
N GLY A 439 5.59 13.91 -2.11
CA GLY A 439 5.89 12.47 -2.19
C GLY A 439 7.33 12.09 -1.84
N PRO A 440 8.37 12.77 -2.40
CA PRO A 440 9.75 12.45 -2.05
C PRO A 440 10.06 12.61 -0.55
N ARG A 441 9.56 13.67 0.09
CA ARG A 441 9.75 13.92 1.52
C ARG A 441 9.02 12.89 2.37
N LEU A 442 7.73 12.61 2.06
CA LEU A 442 6.92 11.63 2.80
C LEU A 442 7.52 10.22 2.73
N MET A 443 8.05 9.84 1.58
CA MET A 443 8.71 8.55 1.42
C MET A 443 10.06 8.48 2.10
N ASP A 444 10.85 9.57 2.08
CA ASP A 444 12.12 9.66 2.80
C ASP A 444 11.92 9.53 4.31
N GLU A 445 10.87 10.16 4.87
CA GLU A 445 10.49 10.03 6.28
C GLU A 445 10.06 8.59 6.63
N ALA A 446 9.21 7.95 5.82
CA ALA A 446 8.79 6.56 6.05
C ALA A 446 9.97 5.58 5.99
N MET A 447 10.91 5.82 5.08
CA MET A 447 12.13 5.03 4.93
C MET A 447 13.07 5.22 6.12
N GLU A 448 13.22 6.44 6.61
CA GLU A 448 14.00 6.74 7.82
C GLU A 448 13.49 5.94 9.03
N GLU A 449 12.17 5.97 9.27
CA GLU A 449 11.56 5.24 10.38
C GLU A 449 11.78 3.72 10.27
N ALA A 450 11.64 3.16 9.06
CA ALA A 450 11.86 1.73 8.82
C ALA A 450 13.33 1.34 9.04
N ILE A 451 14.27 2.14 8.56
CA ILE A 451 15.71 1.91 8.69
C ILE A 451 16.12 2.02 10.17
N GLU A 452 15.66 3.03 10.88
CA GLU A 452 15.91 3.21 12.31
C GLU A 452 15.38 2.01 13.13
N PHE A 453 14.18 1.56 12.84
CA PHE A 453 13.61 0.36 13.48
C PHE A 453 14.49 -0.88 13.20
N ARG A 454 14.88 -1.12 11.95
CA ARG A 454 15.76 -2.24 11.58
C ARG A 454 17.10 -2.19 12.31
N LYS A 455 17.72 -1.01 12.45
CA LYS A 455 18.96 -0.83 13.21
C LYS A 455 18.77 -1.12 14.69
N LYS A 456 17.69 -0.62 15.29
CA LYS A 456 17.36 -0.91 16.68
C LYS A 456 17.18 -2.40 16.95
N MET A 457 16.49 -3.12 16.06
CA MET A 457 16.35 -4.57 16.15
C MET A 457 17.72 -5.28 16.17
N VAL A 458 18.67 -4.86 15.31
CA VAL A 458 20.04 -5.42 15.30
C VAL A 458 20.81 -5.05 16.57
N GLU A 459 20.70 -3.81 17.04
CA GLU A 459 21.39 -3.35 18.26
C GLU A 459 20.88 -4.05 19.52
N THR A 460 19.56 -4.26 19.62
CA THR A 460 18.95 -5.06 20.70
C THR A 460 19.50 -6.47 20.69
N GLY A 461 19.54 -7.12 19.52
CA GLY A 461 20.07 -8.47 19.36
C GLY A 461 21.54 -8.64 19.77
N LYS A 462 22.33 -7.56 19.80
CA LYS A 462 23.74 -7.58 20.27
C LYS A 462 23.91 -7.40 21.78
N ARG A 463 22.94 -6.75 22.43
CA ARG A 463 23.00 -6.44 23.86
C ARG A 463 22.38 -7.52 24.73
N GLU A 464 21.37 -8.24 24.19
CA GLU A 464 20.48 -9.14 24.91
C GLU A 464 20.43 -10.51 24.22
N LYS A 465 19.93 -11.54 24.92
CA LYS A 465 19.59 -12.81 24.31
C LYS A 465 18.26 -12.66 23.51
N TRP A 466 18.34 -11.90 22.44
CA TRP A 466 17.21 -11.50 21.62
C TRP A 466 16.95 -12.52 20.51
N TRP A 467 15.68 -12.73 20.14
CA TRP A 467 15.31 -13.72 19.14
C TRP A 467 14.85 -13.12 17.83
N PHE A 468 14.21 -11.95 17.90
CA PHE A 468 13.55 -11.37 16.73
C PHE A 468 14.60 -10.69 15.83
N VAL A 469 14.56 -11.04 14.55
CA VAL A 469 15.52 -10.51 13.57
C VAL A 469 14.77 -9.94 12.39
N SER A 470 15.05 -8.69 12.00
CA SER A 470 14.55 -8.18 10.73
C SER A 470 15.25 -8.86 9.56
N TRP A 471 14.44 -9.34 8.60
CA TRP A 471 14.94 -9.96 7.38
C TRP A 471 15.55 -8.89 6.47
N GLN A 472 16.89 -8.87 6.38
CA GLN A 472 17.67 -7.83 5.70
C GLN A 472 19.11 -8.24 5.53
N PRO A 473 19.93 -7.54 4.71
CA PRO A 473 21.37 -7.74 4.67
C PRO A 473 22.03 -7.53 6.03
N GLU A 474 22.91 -8.44 6.43
CA GLU A 474 23.67 -8.31 7.69
C GLU A 474 24.81 -7.29 7.57
N LYS A 475 25.38 -7.18 6.37
CA LYS A 475 26.48 -6.29 6.03
C LYS A 475 26.26 -5.63 4.67
N ILE A 476 26.65 -4.38 4.56
CA ILE A 476 26.70 -3.62 3.31
C ILE A 476 28.16 -3.30 3.01
N ASN A 477 28.67 -3.83 1.89
CA ASN A 477 30.09 -3.66 1.49
C ASN A 477 31.08 -3.97 2.63
N GLY A 478 30.81 -5.07 3.37
CA GLY A 478 31.64 -5.52 4.48
C GLY A 478 31.40 -4.81 5.82
N ARG A 479 30.67 -3.70 5.87
CA ARG A 479 30.30 -2.99 7.11
C ARG A 479 29.02 -3.56 7.69
N PRO A 480 28.90 -3.75 9.02
CA PRO A 480 27.64 -4.13 9.66
C PRO A 480 26.50 -3.16 9.30
N PHE A 481 25.31 -3.69 9.05
CA PHE A 481 24.16 -2.90 8.58
C PHE A 481 23.87 -1.67 9.46
N GLU A 482 23.83 -1.85 10.78
CA GLU A 482 23.53 -0.79 11.76
C GLU A 482 24.61 0.30 11.84
N LYS A 483 25.80 0.07 11.26
CA LYS A 483 26.90 1.03 11.19
C LYS A 483 26.95 1.81 9.88
N VAL A 484 26.08 1.50 8.93
CA VAL A 484 25.93 2.26 7.68
C VAL A 484 25.05 3.47 7.96
N ASP A 485 25.42 4.65 7.46
CA ASP A 485 24.63 5.86 7.66
C ASP A 485 23.27 5.80 6.91
N ASN A 486 22.25 6.43 7.47
CA ASN A 486 20.90 6.38 6.93
C ASN A 486 20.81 7.02 5.54
N LYS A 487 21.57 8.06 5.27
CA LYS A 487 21.61 8.71 3.95
C LYS A 487 22.04 7.72 2.87
N THR A 488 23.09 6.94 3.13
CA THR A 488 23.54 5.87 2.22
C THR A 488 22.47 4.80 2.04
N LEU A 489 21.86 4.33 3.14
CA LEU A 489 20.81 3.30 3.07
C LEU A 489 19.57 3.79 2.31
N LYS A 490 19.22 5.08 2.39
CA LYS A 490 18.08 5.66 1.66
C LYS A 490 18.37 5.92 0.18
N SER A 491 19.62 6.24 -0.18
CA SER A 491 19.93 6.74 -1.53
C SER A 491 20.60 5.72 -2.44
N ASN A 492 21.18 4.64 -1.90
CA ASN A 492 21.93 3.67 -2.68
C ASN A 492 21.17 2.33 -2.80
N PRO A 493 20.61 2.00 -3.97
CA PRO A 493 19.91 0.73 -4.22
C PRO A 493 20.75 -0.52 -3.94
N GLU A 494 22.08 -0.45 -4.15
CA GLU A 494 23.01 -1.56 -3.90
C GLU A 494 22.99 -2.06 -2.44
N CYS A 495 22.51 -1.23 -1.51
CA CYS A 495 22.33 -1.63 -0.11
C CYS A 495 21.23 -2.68 0.07
N TRP A 496 20.29 -2.78 -0.88
CA TRP A 496 19.07 -3.57 -0.78
C TRP A 496 18.91 -4.60 -1.89
N VAL A 497 19.76 -4.57 -2.92
CA VAL A 497 19.79 -5.59 -3.97
C VAL A 497 20.16 -6.94 -3.39
N LEU A 498 19.37 -7.97 -3.69
CA LEU A 498 19.67 -9.35 -3.36
C LEU A 498 20.79 -9.85 -4.25
N LYS A 499 21.99 -9.99 -3.68
CA LYS A 499 23.17 -10.44 -4.45
C LYS A 499 23.16 -11.96 -4.60
N PRO A 500 23.64 -12.48 -5.73
CA PRO A 500 23.76 -13.92 -5.94
C PRO A 500 24.48 -14.61 -4.78
N ASN A 501 23.92 -15.72 -4.31
CA ASN A 501 24.50 -16.54 -3.23
C ASN A 501 24.63 -15.88 -1.84
N ASP A 502 24.10 -14.68 -1.63
CA ASP A 502 23.99 -14.12 -0.28
C ASP A 502 23.06 -14.99 0.56
N ARG A 503 23.51 -15.40 1.74
CA ARG A 503 22.79 -16.35 2.60
C ARG A 503 21.58 -15.73 3.30
N TRP A 504 21.61 -14.42 3.55
CA TRP A 504 20.59 -13.76 4.34
C TRP A 504 19.19 -13.81 3.69
N HIS A 505 19.10 -13.74 2.33
CA HIS A 505 17.82 -13.76 1.65
C HIS A 505 17.26 -15.17 1.40
N GLY A 506 18.13 -16.19 1.31
CA GLY A 506 17.74 -17.59 1.22
C GLY A 506 17.19 -18.05 -0.14
N PHE A 507 17.31 -17.27 -1.22
CA PHE A 507 16.83 -17.64 -2.56
C PHE A 507 17.93 -18.28 -3.46
N GLY A 508 19.14 -18.50 -2.90
CA GLY A 508 20.23 -19.09 -3.65
C GLY A 508 20.82 -18.17 -4.71
N ASN A 509 21.11 -18.72 -5.88
CA ASN A 509 21.75 -17.99 -6.97
C ASN A 509 20.70 -17.20 -7.79
N LEU A 510 20.49 -15.95 -7.43
CA LEU A 510 19.73 -14.98 -8.21
C LEU A 510 20.62 -14.29 -9.23
N GLU A 511 20.02 -13.72 -10.29
CA GLU A 511 20.73 -12.87 -11.24
C GLU A 511 21.09 -11.52 -10.61
N GLU A 512 22.19 -10.90 -11.07
CA GLU A 512 22.63 -9.59 -10.61
C GLU A 512 21.58 -8.52 -10.90
N ASP A 513 21.41 -7.55 -9.98
CA ASP A 513 20.46 -6.42 -10.06
C ASP A 513 19.02 -6.82 -10.43
N HIS A 514 18.64 -8.07 -10.19
CA HIS A 514 17.30 -8.54 -10.51
C HIS A 514 16.26 -8.05 -9.49
N ILE A 515 16.56 -8.20 -8.20
CA ILE A 515 15.63 -7.93 -7.10
C ILE A 515 16.22 -6.98 -6.08
N LEU A 516 15.40 -6.06 -5.61
CA LEU A 516 15.67 -5.17 -4.49
C LEU A 516 14.70 -5.46 -3.35
N LEU A 517 15.18 -5.56 -2.11
CA LEU A 517 14.33 -5.59 -0.93
C LEU A 517 13.86 -4.17 -0.58
N ASP A 518 12.57 -4.00 -0.46
CA ASP A 518 11.94 -2.74 -0.07
C ASP A 518 12.21 -2.44 1.42
N PRO A 519 12.87 -1.34 1.75
CA PRO A 519 13.19 -0.98 3.14
C PRO A 519 11.99 -0.85 4.06
N ILE A 520 10.85 -0.36 3.54
CA ILE A 520 9.64 -0.05 4.34
C ILE A 520 8.77 -1.26 4.63
N LYS A 521 9.04 -2.41 4.00
CA LYS A 521 8.38 -3.68 4.29
C LYS A 521 9.25 -4.51 5.20
N VAL A 522 8.97 -4.44 6.49
CA VAL A 522 9.83 -5.05 7.53
C VAL A 522 9.27 -6.40 7.94
N THR A 523 9.80 -7.46 7.32
CA THR A 523 9.54 -8.83 7.77
C THR A 523 10.44 -9.14 8.97
N ILE A 524 9.83 -9.53 10.07
CA ILE A 524 10.49 -9.95 11.31
C ILE A 524 10.47 -11.48 11.38
N LEU A 525 11.63 -12.08 11.55
CA LEU A 525 11.80 -13.53 11.73
C LEU A 525 11.77 -13.88 13.22
N THR A 526 11.17 -15.03 13.52
CA THR A 526 11.20 -15.67 14.83
C THR A 526 12.03 -16.96 14.78
N PRO A 527 12.59 -17.47 15.90
CA PRO A 527 13.34 -18.72 15.95
C PRO A 527 12.54 -19.93 15.50
N GLY A 528 13.21 -20.95 14.96
CA GLY A 528 12.62 -22.24 14.60
C GLY A 528 13.08 -22.79 13.26
N ILE A 529 13.62 -21.93 12.37
CA ILE A 529 14.21 -22.35 11.10
C ILE A 529 15.58 -21.71 10.97
N SER A 530 16.61 -22.53 10.77
CA SER A 530 17.97 -22.05 10.52
C SER A 530 18.13 -21.36 9.15
N LYS A 531 19.23 -20.65 8.95
CA LYS A 531 19.56 -20.02 7.66
C LYS A 531 19.73 -21.04 6.53
N GLU A 532 19.98 -22.30 6.85
CA GLU A 532 20.08 -23.41 5.91
C GLU A 532 18.76 -24.14 5.68
N GLY A 533 17.66 -23.65 6.25
CA GLY A 533 16.31 -24.19 6.07
C GLY A 533 15.98 -25.42 6.93
N LYS A 534 16.81 -25.72 7.92
CA LYS A 534 16.56 -26.82 8.84
C LYS A 534 15.72 -26.36 10.04
N MET A 535 14.77 -27.18 10.44
CA MET A 535 14.05 -26.98 11.69
C MET A 535 15.05 -27.07 12.85
N GLU A 536 15.00 -26.11 13.77
CA GLU A 536 15.84 -26.05 14.98
C GLU A 536 15.16 -26.83 16.12
N GLU A 537 15.88 -27.10 17.22
CA GLU A 537 15.29 -27.70 18.42
C GLU A 537 14.37 -26.73 19.18
N PHE A 538 14.70 -25.46 19.11
CA PHE A 538 13.98 -24.36 19.72
C PHE A 538 13.25 -23.55 18.66
N GLY A 539 11.98 -23.20 18.94
CA GLY A 539 11.22 -22.34 18.01
C GLY A 539 10.10 -21.57 18.69
N ILE A 540 9.86 -20.35 18.15
CA ILE A 540 8.77 -19.45 18.53
C ILE A 540 7.86 -19.27 17.31
N PRO A 541 6.75 -20.00 17.22
CA PRO A 541 5.79 -19.81 16.11
C PRO A 541 5.27 -18.39 16.06
N ALA A 542 5.37 -17.76 14.89
CA ALA A 542 5.02 -16.35 14.73
C ALA A 542 3.53 -16.05 14.97
N GLY A 543 2.65 -17.06 14.80
CA GLY A 543 1.23 -16.94 15.13
C GLY A 543 0.98 -16.57 16.59
N ILE A 544 1.78 -17.14 17.52
CA ILE A 544 1.67 -16.84 18.95
C ILE A 544 2.10 -15.39 19.22
N VAL A 545 3.19 -14.93 18.59
CA VAL A 545 3.66 -13.55 18.71
C VAL A 545 2.64 -12.57 18.13
N SER A 546 2.10 -12.85 16.96
CA SER A 546 1.09 -12.00 16.33
C SER A 546 -0.19 -11.91 17.16
N ARG A 547 -0.62 -13.01 17.78
CA ARG A 547 -1.77 -12.99 18.71
C ARG A 547 -1.47 -12.15 19.94
N PHE A 548 -0.27 -12.25 20.50
CA PHE A 548 0.17 -11.44 21.62
C PHE A 548 0.16 -9.95 21.30
N LEU A 549 0.69 -9.59 20.12
CA LEU A 549 0.68 -8.21 19.62
C LEU A 549 -0.74 -7.69 19.43
N HIS A 550 -1.62 -8.52 18.84
CA HIS A 550 -3.04 -8.18 18.62
C HIS A 550 -3.77 -7.87 19.93
N ASP A 551 -3.58 -8.70 20.97
CA ASP A 551 -4.20 -8.50 22.29
C ASP A 551 -3.71 -7.22 22.99
N ARG A 552 -2.60 -6.61 22.50
CA ARG A 552 -2.04 -5.31 22.92
C ARG A 552 -2.35 -4.16 21.94
N GLY A 553 -3.25 -4.38 21.00
CA GLY A 553 -3.68 -3.37 20.04
C GLY A 553 -2.69 -3.13 18.88
N ILE A 554 -1.75 -4.06 18.65
CA ILE A 554 -0.79 -4.02 17.54
C ILE A 554 -1.17 -5.08 16.51
N VAL A 555 -1.71 -4.66 15.36
CA VAL A 555 -2.11 -5.56 14.28
C VAL A 555 -1.03 -5.57 13.20
N VAL A 556 -0.43 -6.73 12.95
CA VAL A 556 0.57 -6.92 11.89
C VAL A 556 -0.10 -7.20 10.55
N GLU A 557 0.60 -6.94 9.45
CA GLU A 557 0.01 -7.08 8.10
C GLU A 557 -0.13 -8.53 7.65
N LYS A 558 0.86 -9.36 7.94
CA LYS A 558 0.89 -10.78 7.55
C LYS A 558 1.62 -11.59 8.60
N THR A 559 1.13 -12.78 8.90
CA THR A 559 1.78 -13.74 9.79
C THR A 559 2.06 -15.03 9.04
N GLY A 560 3.32 -15.46 9.00
CA GLY A 560 3.74 -16.77 8.53
C GLY A 560 3.99 -17.73 9.70
N HIS A 561 4.61 -18.88 9.46
CA HIS A 561 4.90 -19.83 10.55
C HIS A 561 6.01 -19.32 11.50
N TYR A 562 7.07 -18.72 10.93
CA TYR A 562 8.21 -18.13 11.67
C TYR A 562 8.57 -16.74 11.19
N SER A 563 7.60 -16.01 10.71
CA SER A 563 7.79 -14.61 10.31
C SER A 563 6.48 -13.82 10.39
N PHE A 564 6.58 -12.53 10.60
CA PHE A 564 5.44 -11.62 10.43
C PHE A 564 5.92 -10.32 9.80
N LEU A 565 5.02 -9.65 9.08
CA LEU A 565 5.30 -8.44 8.31
C LEU A 565 4.70 -7.20 8.98
N CYS A 566 5.52 -6.18 9.15
CA CYS A 566 5.11 -4.84 9.54
C CYS A 566 5.33 -3.86 8.39
N LEU A 567 4.32 -3.04 8.07
CA LEU A 567 4.39 -2.03 7.03
C LEU A 567 4.72 -0.66 7.64
N PHE A 568 5.76 -0.03 7.12
CA PHE A 568 6.10 1.35 7.39
C PHE A 568 5.59 2.21 6.23
N THR A 569 4.53 2.95 6.46
CA THR A 569 3.89 3.81 5.44
C THR A 569 4.10 5.28 5.80
N ILE A 570 3.66 6.17 4.92
CA ILE A 570 3.64 7.62 5.19
C ILE A 570 2.82 8.02 6.44
N GLY A 571 2.03 7.09 7.00
CA GLY A 571 1.28 7.26 8.25
C GLY A 571 1.94 6.62 9.48
N THR A 572 3.16 6.10 9.35
CA THR A 572 3.90 5.52 10.48
C THR A 572 4.61 6.62 11.26
N THR A 573 4.56 6.53 12.59
CA THR A 573 5.20 7.49 13.51
C THR A 573 6.23 6.78 14.38
N LYS A 574 7.19 7.53 14.92
CA LYS A 574 8.21 7.01 15.88
C LYS A 574 7.58 6.29 17.06
N GLY A 575 6.46 6.81 17.57
CA GLY A 575 5.73 6.18 18.67
C GLY A 575 5.23 4.77 18.34
N LYS A 576 4.71 4.55 17.13
CA LYS A 576 4.26 3.22 16.68
C LYS A 576 5.41 2.21 16.62
N ALA A 577 6.57 2.62 16.09
CA ALA A 577 7.75 1.77 16.01
C ALA A 577 8.30 1.40 17.40
N ALA A 578 8.32 2.36 18.33
CA ALA A 578 8.71 2.11 19.72
C ALA A 578 7.76 1.14 20.42
N THR A 579 6.43 1.36 20.31
CA THR A 579 5.41 0.47 20.91
C THR A 579 5.54 -0.98 20.43
N LEU A 580 5.83 -1.19 19.13
CA LEU A 580 6.07 -2.53 18.60
C LEU A 580 7.30 -3.19 19.25
N LEU A 581 8.41 -2.46 19.37
CA LEU A 581 9.63 -2.97 19.98
C LEU A 581 9.41 -3.30 21.47
N ASP A 582 8.75 -2.42 22.21
CA ASP A 582 8.43 -2.63 23.63
C ASP A 582 7.54 -3.87 23.83
N ALA A 583 6.55 -4.08 22.97
CA ALA A 583 5.69 -5.27 23.03
C ALA A 583 6.48 -6.56 22.74
N LEU A 584 7.46 -6.52 21.83
CA LEU A 584 8.34 -7.68 21.59
C LEU A 584 9.26 -7.97 22.79
N HIS A 585 9.72 -6.95 23.50
CA HIS A 585 10.46 -7.11 24.76
C HIS A 585 9.57 -7.74 25.83
N GLU A 586 8.35 -7.24 26.01
CA GLU A 586 7.39 -7.80 26.94
C GLU A 586 7.09 -9.28 26.65
N PHE A 587 6.89 -9.65 25.39
CA PHE A 587 6.73 -11.05 24.99
C PHE A 587 7.92 -11.91 25.43
N LYS A 588 9.14 -11.39 25.22
CA LYS A 588 10.36 -12.08 25.61
C LYS A 588 10.46 -12.26 27.13
N ASP A 589 10.16 -11.23 27.91
CA ASP A 589 10.20 -11.27 29.38
C ASP A 589 9.19 -12.27 29.94
N LEU A 590 7.95 -12.29 29.41
CA LEU A 590 6.92 -13.25 29.78
C LEU A 590 7.31 -14.69 29.40
N TYR A 591 7.97 -14.87 28.29
CA TYR A 591 8.49 -16.18 27.91
C TYR A 591 9.63 -16.63 28.85
N ASP A 592 10.60 -15.74 29.14
CA ASP A 592 11.75 -16.06 29.99
C ASP A 592 11.32 -16.35 31.45
N SER A 593 10.25 -15.72 31.93
CA SER A 593 9.66 -15.96 33.23
C SER A 593 8.75 -17.19 33.29
N ASP A 594 8.54 -17.88 32.15
CA ASP A 594 7.62 -19.01 31.99
C ASP A 594 6.19 -18.68 32.45
N ALA A 595 5.70 -17.50 32.08
CA ALA A 595 4.38 -17.00 32.43
C ALA A 595 3.25 -17.95 31.99
N THR A 596 2.19 -18.04 32.79
CA THR A 596 1.04 -18.90 32.50
C THR A 596 0.19 -18.34 31.37
N LEU A 597 -0.52 -19.17 30.63
CA LEU A 597 -1.44 -18.69 29.58
C LEU A 597 -2.65 -17.95 30.16
N GLU A 598 -3.02 -18.21 31.40
CA GLU A 598 -4.02 -17.45 32.15
C GLU A 598 -3.61 -15.98 32.33
N GLU A 599 -2.31 -15.73 32.45
CA GLU A 599 -1.73 -14.37 32.53
C GLU A 599 -1.55 -13.74 31.16
N VAL A 600 -1.00 -14.49 30.18
CA VAL A 600 -0.64 -13.96 28.85
C VAL A 600 -1.85 -13.83 27.92
N PHE A 601 -2.72 -14.88 27.89
CA PHE A 601 -3.88 -15.02 27.00
C PHE A 601 -5.15 -15.44 27.76
N PRO A 602 -5.65 -14.67 28.74
CA PRO A 602 -6.81 -15.05 29.56
C PRO A 602 -8.06 -15.34 28.71
N GLY A 603 -8.28 -14.59 27.65
CA GLY A 603 -9.39 -14.80 26.71
C GLY A 603 -9.33 -16.16 26.02
N LEU A 604 -8.15 -16.55 25.54
CA LEU A 604 -7.91 -17.83 24.88
C LEU A 604 -8.17 -19.02 25.83
N VAL A 605 -7.66 -18.92 27.06
CA VAL A 605 -7.86 -19.95 28.09
C VAL A 605 -9.34 -20.06 28.48
N SER A 606 -10.04 -18.94 28.60
CA SER A 606 -11.49 -18.93 28.91
C SER A 606 -12.33 -19.59 27.81
N GLN A 607 -11.96 -19.38 26.55
CA GLN A 607 -12.69 -19.90 25.39
C GLN A 607 -12.41 -21.39 25.15
N PHE A 608 -11.16 -21.83 25.35
CA PHE A 608 -10.70 -23.19 25.11
C PHE A 608 -9.99 -23.81 26.33
N PRO A 609 -10.65 -23.91 27.50
CA PRO A 609 -10.01 -24.35 28.73
C PRO A 609 -9.50 -25.80 28.67
N HIS A 610 -10.10 -26.64 27.84
CA HIS A 610 -9.68 -28.04 27.66
C HIS A 610 -8.36 -28.20 26.88
N VAL A 611 -7.93 -27.13 26.15
CA VAL A 611 -6.68 -27.13 25.38
C VAL A 611 -5.59 -26.35 26.12
N TYR A 612 -5.91 -25.17 26.67
CA TYR A 612 -4.90 -24.22 27.09
C TYR A 612 -4.77 -24.02 28.60
N LYS A 613 -5.74 -24.47 29.41
CA LYS A 613 -5.69 -24.28 30.87
C LYS A 613 -4.49 -24.98 31.49
N GLY A 614 -3.73 -24.26 32.31
CA GLY A 614 -2.56 -24.77 33.01
C GLY A 614 -1.31 -24.93 32.14
N LEU A 615 -1.33 -24.42 30.88
CA LEU A 615 -0.13 -24.32 30.08
C LEU A 615 0.58 -23.02 30.37
N THR A 616 1.91 -23.00 30.13
CA THR A 616 2.72 -21.77 30.10
C THR A 616 2.99 -21.33 28.67
N LEU A 617 3.45 -20.09 28.50
CA LEU A 617 3.85 -19.56 27.21
C LEU A 617 4.93 -20.38 26.54
N GLN A 618 5.95 -20.82 27.33
CA GLN A 618 7.00 -21.72 26.83
C GLN A 618 6.42 -23.04 26.34
N LYS A 619 5.47 -23.62 27.09
CA LYS A 619 4.88 -24.90 26.73
C LYS A 619 4.03 -24.80 25.47
N LEU A 620 3.26 -23.72 25.29
CA LEU A 620 2.50 -23.48 24.06
C LEU A 620 3.44 -23.35 22.84
N CYS A 621 4.50 -22.54 22.95
CA CYS A 621 5.49 -22.40 21.88
C CYS A 621 6.16 -23.75 21.55
N ALA A 622 6.58 -24.50 22.55
CA ALA A 622 7.21 -25.81 22.37
C ALA A 622 6.26 -26.84 21.72
N ASN A 623 5.00 -26.91 22.14
CA ASN A 623 4.01 -27.83 21.57
C ASN A 623 3.74 -27.50 20.10
N MET A 624 3.51 -26.24 19.76
CA MET A 624 3.25 -25.81 18.39
C MET A 624 4.48 -25.97 17.50
N HIS A 625 5.66 -25.68 18.01
CA HIS A 625 6.92 -25.91 17.31
C HIS A 625 7.15 -27.42 17.05
N ALA A 626 6.95 -28.26 18.06
CA ALA A 626 7.08 -29.71 17.92
C ALA A 626 6.10 -30.28 16.87
N PHE A 627 4.89 -29.72 16.78
CA PHE A 627 3.94 -30.06 15.73
C PHE A 627 4.49 -29.71 14.35
N PHE A 628 5.03 -28.50 14.17
CA PHE A 628 5.65 -28.07 12.91
C PHE A 628 6.85 -28.94 12.51
N VAL A 629 7.67 -29.34 13.47
CA VAL A 629 8.81 -30.24 13.24
C VAL A 629 8.33 -31.64 12.83
N LYS A 630 7.35 -32.18 13.54
CA LYS A 630 6.75 -33.51 13.24
C LYS A 630 6.17 -33.57 11.83
N GLU A 631 5.42 -32.55 11.45
CA GLU A 631 4.78 -32.45 10.13
C GLU A 631 5.73 -31.96 9.04
N LYS A 632 7.00 -31.63 9.34
CA LYS A 632 8.02 -31.16 8.38
C LYS A 632 7.57 -29.96 7.55
N ILE A 633 6.95 -28.99 8.20
CA ILE A 633 6.25 -27.89 7.53
C ILE A 633 7.12 -27.11 6.53
N SER A 634 8.41 -26.90 6.82
CA SER A 634 9.32 -26.20 5.92
C SER A 634 9.50 -26.93 4.58
N GLU A 635 9.57 -28.27 4.60
CA GLU A 635 9.69 -29.08 3.38
C GLU A 635 8.36 -29.11 2.62
N ILE A 636 7.24 -29.30 3.32
CA ILE A 636 5.90 -29.39 2.71
C ILE A 636 5.56 -28.10 1.98
N ILE A 637 5.74 -26.93 2.62
CA ILE A 637 5.45 -25.64 1.98
C ILE A 637 6.33 -25.43 0.75
N HIS A 638 7.63 -25.66 0.87
CA HIS A 638 8.54 -25.47 -0.26
C HIS A 638 8.12 -26.36 -1.44
N GLN A 639 7.83 -27.64 -1.21
CA GLN A 639 7.49 -28.61 -2.24
C GLN A 639 6.07 -28.39 -2.82
N ALA A 640 5.10 -27.97 -2.00
CA ALA A 640 3.72 -27.74 -2.43
C ALA A 640 3.59 -26.62 -3.47
N TYR A 641 4.50 -25.67 -3.49
CA TYR A 641 4.51 -24.56 -4.46
C TYR A 641 5.59 -24.67 -5.54
N SER A 642 6.48 -25.66 -5.48
CA SER A 642 7.56 -25.82 -6.45
C SER A 642 7.11 -26.52 -7.75
N VAL A 643 6.01 -27.25 -7.70
CA VAL A 643 5.48 -28.03 -8.84
C VAL A 643 4.11 -27.50 -9.22
N LEU A 644 3.92 -27.13 -10.50
CA LEU A 644 2.62 -26.73 -11.01
C LEU A 644 1.73 -27.94 -11.25
N PRO A 645 0.48 -27.92 -10.78
CA PRO A 645 -0.50 -28.96 -11.08
C PRO A 645 -0.81 -29.02 -12.60
N PRO A 646 -1.01 -30.21 -13.17
CA PRO A 646 -1.44 -30.33 -14.57
C PRO A 646 -2.81 -29.68 -14.79
N GLN A 647 -2.93 -28.92 -15.87
CA GLN A 647 -4.19 -28.32 -16.30
C GLN A 647 -4.94 -29.31 -17.19
N GLU A 648 -6.10 -29.80 -16.75
CA GLU A 648 -6.99 -30.66 -17.53
C GLU A 648 -8.00 -29.89 -18.36
N MET A 649 -8.42 -28.72 -17.88
CA MET A 649 -9.34 -27.82 -18.58
C MET A 649 -9.03 -26.37 -18.23
N SER A 650 -9.57 -25.44 -18.98
CA SER A 650 -9.41 -24.01 -18.67
C SER A 650 -10.13 -23.64 -17.38
N PRO A 651 -9.68 -22.60 -16.65
CA PRO A 651 -10.38 -22.11 -15.46
C PRO A 651 -11.84 -21.70 -15.75
N ALA A 652 -12.14 -21.17 -16.92
CA ALA A 652 -13.50 -20.79 -17.33
C ALA A 652 -14.41 -22.01 -17.51
N GLU A 653 -13.92 -23.08 -18.18
CA GLU A 653 -14.67 -24.33 -18.30
C GLU A 653 -14.96 -24.96 -16.94
N SER A 654 -13.94 -25.02 -16.08
CA SER A 654 -14.06 -25.53 -14.71
C SER A 654 -15.12 -24.75 -13.91
N TYR A 655 -15.11 -23.42 -14.02
CA TYR A 655 -16.10 -22.57 -13.38
C TYR A 655 -17.53 -22.78 -13.92
N CYS A 656 -17.70 -22.99 -15.22
CA CYS A 656 -18.98 -23.35 -15.80
C CYS A 656 -19.53 -24.66 -15.20
N LEU A 657 -18.69 -25.68 -15.01
CA LEU A 657 -19.09 -26.94 -14.37
C LEU A 657 -19.48 -26.74 -12.90
N LEU A 658 -18.74 -25.86 -12.18
CA LEU A 658 -19.07 -25.48 -10.80
C LEU A 658 -20.48 -24.87 -10.71
N VAL A 659 -20.77 -23.86 -11.56
CA VAL A 659 -22.07 -23.18 -11.57
C VAL A 659 -23.22 -24.12 -11.98
N GLN A 660 -22.94 -25.09 -12.85
CA GLN A 660 -23.92 -26.11 -13.26
C GLN A 660 -24.14 -27.21 -12.20
N GLY A 661 -23.44 -27.17 -11.06
CA GLY A 661 -23.53 -28.21 -10.02
C GLY A 661 -22.91 -29.55 -10.41
N LYS A 662 -22.10 -29.59 -11.49
CA LYS A 662 -21.37 -30.79 -11.92
C LYS A 662 -20.09 -31.01 -11.13
N VAL A 663 -20.20 -30.81 -9.83
CA VAL A 663 -19.11 -30.91 -8.86
C VAL A 663 -19.55 -31.70 -7.64
N GLN A 664 -18.57 -32.21 -6.92
CA GLN A 664 -18.80 -32.89 -5.64
C GLN A 664 -17.82 -32.36 -4.60
N LYS A 665 -18.26 -32.30 -3.34
CA LYS A 665 -17.37 -32.09 -2.21
C LYS A 665 -16.51 -33.34 -2.01
N THR A 666 -15.21 -33.18 -2.00
CA THR A 666 -14.25 -34.27 -1.81
C THR A 666 -13.41 -33.97 -0.59
N ARG A 667 -13.31 -34.96 0.31
CA ARG A 667 -12.45 -34.87 1.50
C ARG A 667 -10.98 -34.65 1.09
N VAL A 668 -10.22 -33.86 1.83
CA VAL A 668 -8.82 -33.57 1.46
C VAL A 668 -7.99 -34.84 1.27
N LYS A 669 -8.16 -35.84 2.13
CA LYS A 669 -7.49 -37.15 2.02
C LYS A 669 -7.80 -37.91 0.72
N ASP A 670 -8.93 -37.61 0.05
CA ASP A 670 -9.44 -38.32 -1.13
C ASP A 670 -9.28 -37.48 -2.42
N LEU A 671 -8.50 -36.40 -2.40
CA LEU A 671 -8.30 -35.51 -3.53
C LEU A 671 -7.44 -36.08 -4.65
N LYS A 672 -6.60 -37.09 -4.38
CA LYS A 672 -5.67 -37.66 -5.36
C LYS A 672 -6.38 -38.08 -6.63
N GLY A 673 -5.91 -37.58 -7.77
CA GLY A 673 -6.49 -37.86 -9.09
C GLY A 673 -7.73 -37.04 -9.43
N ARG A 674 -8.23 -36.17 -8.54
CA ARG A 674 -9.38 -35.31 -8.78
C ARG A 674 -8.95 -33.98 -9.41
N THR A 675 -9.85 -33.37 -10.17
CA THR A 675 -9.67 -32.05 -10.77
C THR A 675 -10.41 -31.01 -9.94
N SER A 676 -9.71 -29.97 -9.51
CA SER A 676 -10.31 -28.91 -8.68
C SER A 676 -11.29 -28.08 -9.49
N ALA A 677 -12.47 -27.84 -8.94
CA ALA A 677 -13.44 -26.90 -9.49
C ALA A 677 -13.29 -25.50 -8.90
N ALA A 678 -12.57 -25.37 -7.78
CA ALA A 678 -12.36 -24.13 -7.06
C ALA A 678 -10.87 -23.80 -6.95
N MET A 679 -10.57 -22.53 -6.78
CA MET A 679 -9.23 -22.07 -6.43
C MET A 679 -9.01 -22.30 -4.93
N VAL A 680 -7.90 -22.93 -4.54
CA VAL A 680 -7.53 -23.14 -3.13
C VAL A 680 -6.35 -22.25 -2.79
N VAL A 681 -6.57 -21.35 -1.82
CA VAL A 681 -5.62 -20.29 -1.46
C VAL A 681 -5.44 -20.23 0.05
N PRO A 682 -4.35 -20.76 0.58
CA PRO A 682 -4.00 -20.58 1.99
C PRO A 682 -3.60 -19.12 2.30
N TYR A 683 -4.02 -18.63 3.45
CA TYR A 683 -3.60 -17.36 4.04
C TYR A 683 -2.95 -17.60 5.40
N PRO A 684 -1.68 -17.22 5.60
CA PRO A 684 -0.74 -16.78 4.59
C PRO A 684 -0.29 -17.89 3.64
N PRO A 685 0.23 -17.58 2.46
CA PRO A 685 0.64 -16.28 1.93
C PRO A 685 -0.40 -15.61 1.03
N GLY A 686 -1.59 -16.17 0.82
CA GLY A 686 -2.59 -15.63 -0.09
C GLY A 686 -2.35 -15.95 -1.57
N ILE A 687 -1.58 -17.00 -1.85
CA ILE A 687 -1.24 -17.47 -3.20
C ILE A 687 -2.00 -18.75 -3.51
N PRO A 688 -2.57 -18.85 -4.71
CA PRO A 688 -3.25 -20.08 -5.12
C PRO A 688 -2.30 -21.28 -5.21
N MET A 689 -2.57 -22.33 -4.43
CA MET A 689 -1.90 -23.62 -4.54
C MET A 689 -2.41 -24.42 -5.72
N ILE A 690 -3.72 -24.39 -5.91
CA ILE A 690 -4.39 -25.05 -7.03
C ILE A 690 -5.41 -24.11 -7.64
N MET A 691 -5.51 -24.14 -8.94
CA MET A 691 -6.42 -23.32 -9.73
C MET A 691 -7.59 -24.16 -10.24
N PRO A 692 -8.74 -23.54 -10.56
CA PRO A 692 -9.83 -24.28 -11.20
C PRO A 692 -9.36 -24.95 -12.49
N GLY A 693 -9.73 -26.23 -12.68
CA GLY A 693 -9.31 -27.04 -13.84
C GLY A 693 -7.96 -27.71 -13.70
N GLU A 694 -7.23 -27.49 -12.61
CA GLU A 694 -6.00 -28.21 -12.29
C GLU A 694 -6.27 -29.49 -11.50
N LYS A 695 -5.41 -30.50 -11.71
CA LYS A 695 -5.55 -31.84 -11.13
C LYS A 695 -4.61 -32.05 -9.94
N PHE A 696 -5.12 -32.68 -8.90
CA PHE A 696 -4.33 -33.23 -7.80
C PHE A 696 -3.64 -34.51 -8.27
N SER A 697 -2.52 -34.35 -8.94
CA SER A 697 -1.72 -35.45 -9.51
C SER A 697 -0.76 -36.06 -8.48
N PRO A 698 -0.16 -37.22 -8.74
CA PRO A 698 0.88 -37.78 -7.87
C PRO A 698 2.06 -36.83 -7.64
N GLU A 699 2.43 -36.02 -8.64
CA GLU A 699 3.53 -35.06 -8.58
C GLU A 699 3.21 -33.89 -7.64
N THR A 700 1.93 -33.61 -7.43
CA THR A 700 1.44 -32.54 -6.54
C THR A 700 0.90 -33.07 -5.21
N GLN A 701 1.31 -34.26 -4.78
CA GLN A 701 0.89 -34.85 -3.48
C GLN A 701 1.14 -33.90 -2.31
N ARG A 702 2.19 -33.07 -2.37
CA ARG A 702 2.53 -32.09 -1.31
C ARG A 702 1.49 -31.01 -1.10
N ILE A 703 0.63 -30.71 -2.09
CA ILE A 703 -0.53 -29.83 -1.91
C ILE A 703 -1.54 -30.51 -0.94
N ILE A 704 -1.81 -31.78 -1.16
CA ILE A 704 -2.71 -32.56 -0.27
C ILE A 704 -2.11 -32.66 1.12
N ASP A 705 -0.80 -32.93 1.23
CA ASP A 705 -0.09 -33.00 2.51
C ASP A 705 -0.19 -31.67 3.28
N TYR A 706 -0.07 -30.55 2.59
CA TYR A 706 -0.21 -29.23 3.20
C TYR A 706 -1.65 -28.96 3.67
N LEU A 707 -2.65 -29.33 2.90
CA LEU A 707 -4.05 -29.16 3.30
C LEU A 707 -4.42 -30.07 4.50
N ASN A 708 -3.87 -31.30 4.56
CA ASN A 708 -3.99 -32.15 5.73
C ASN A 708 -3.30 -31.55 6.96
N PHE A 709 -2.11 -30.97 6.76
CA PHE A 709 -1.43 -30.22 7.83
C PHE A 709 -2.31 -29.10 8.38
N CYS A 710 -2.92 -28.28 7.51
CA CYS A 710 -3.83 -27.19 7.95
C CYS A 710 -5.02 -27.75 8.74
N GLU A 711 -5.63 -28.85 8.29
CA GLU A 711 -6.75 -29.49 8.97
C GLU A 711 -6.36 -29.99 10.38
N GLU A 712 -5.23 -30.69 10.50
CA GLU A 712 -4.76 -31.21 11.80
C GLU A 712 -4.33 -30.02 12.71
N PHE A 713 -3.68 -29.02 12.19
CA PHE A 713 -3.27 -27.82 12.95
C PHE A 713 -4.48 -27.10 13.54
N ASP A 714 -5.54 -26.89 12.75
CA ASP A 714 -6.76 -26.22 13.18
C ASP A 714 -7.54 -27.03 14.27
N ASN A 715 -7.32 -28.33 14.32
CA ASN A 715 -7.88 -29.18 15.35
C ASN A 715 -7.05 -29.21 16.64
N GLU A 716 -5.71 -29.04 16.54
CA GLU A 716 -4.81 -29.10 17.70
C GLU A 716 -4.66 -27.70 18.38
N PHE A 717 -4.73 -26.60 17.58
CA PHE A 717 -4.48 -25.24 18.05
C PHE A 717 -5.63 -24.30 17.69
N PRO A 718 -6.83 -24.44 18.27
CA PRO A 718 -7.95 -23.55 18.01
C PRO A 718 -7.57 -22.08 18.33
N GLU A 719 -8.08 -21.13 17.55
CA GLU A 719 -7.73 -19.68 17.52
C GLU A 719 -6.37 -19.32 16.89
N PHE A 720 -5.58 -20.31 16.47
CA PHE A 720 -4.40 -20.11 15.63
C PHE A 720 -4.60 -20.64 14.21
N GLU A 721 -5.82 -20.80 13.79
CA GLU A 721 -6.27 -21.46 12.57
C GLU A 721 -5.68 -20.81 11.31
N ASN A 722 -5.46 -21.66 10.30
CA ASN A 722 -5.10 -21.21 8.96
C ASN A 722 -6.36 -20.85 8.18
N GLU A 723 -6.40 -19.68 7.58
CA GLU A 723 -7.46 -19.33 6.63
C GLU A 723 -7.14 -19.93 5.26
N VAL A 724 -7.96 -20.89 4.78
CA VAL A 724 -7.77 -21.51 3.47
C VAL A 724 -9.01 -21.27 2.61
N HIS A 725 -8.93 -20.29 1.71
CA HIS A 725 -10.02 -20.01 0.76
C HIS A 725 -10.18 -21.16 -0.24
N GLY A 726 -11.42 -21.47 -0.59
CA GLY A 726 -11.76 -22.59 -1.50
C GLY A 726 -11.87 -23.95 -0.82
N VAL A 727 -11.62 -24.01 0.47
CA VAL A 727 -11.89 -25.17 1.33
C VAL A 727 -13.18 -24.93 2.10
N SER A 728 -14.06 -25.94 2.13
CA SER A 728 -15.22 -25.99 3.01
C SER A 728 -14.87 -26.76 4.26
N ILE A 729 -15.12 -26.18 5.43
CA ILE A 729 -14.86 -26.83 6.73
C ILE A 729 -16.19 -27.38 7.28
N GLU A 730 -16.23 -28.65 7.62
CA GLU A 730 -17.36 -29.30 8.25
C GLU A 730 -16.95 -29.90 9.60
N ASN A 731 -17.90 -30.10 10.53
CA ASN A 731 -17.65 -30.77 11.81
C ASN A 731 -17.99 -32.23 11.68
N GLU A 732 -17.01 -33.09 11.79
CA GLU A 732 -17.16 -34.54 11.81
C GLU A 732 -16.77 -35.12 13.19
N GLY A 733 -17.75 -35.47 13.97
CA GLY A 733 -17.50 -36.08 15.29
C GLY A 733 -16.75 -35.18 16.27
N GLY A 734 -16.94 -33.84 16.18
CA GLY A 734 -16.28 -32.86 17.04
C GLY A 734 -14.94 -32.34 16.51
N ARG A 735 -14.49 -32.84 15.35
CA ARG A 735 -13.27 -32.35 14.68
C ARG A 735 -13.61 -31.64 13.38
N LYS A 736 -12.82 -30.63 13.02
CA LYS A 736 -12.88 -29.95 11.73
C LYS A 736 -12.40 -30.89 10.64
N ALA A 737 -13.11 -30.89 9.51
CA ALA A 737 -12.85 -31.71 8.35
C ALA A 737 -12.85 -30.85 7.09
N TYR A 738 -11.80 -30.95 6.30
CA TYR A 738 -11.59 -30.10 5.11
C TYR A 738 -12.09 -30.79 3.83
N TYR A 739 -12.79 -30.01 3.01
CA TYR A 739 -13.34 -30.45 1.72
C TYR A 739 -13.02 -29.44 0.62
N VAL A 740 -12.75 -29.95 -0.57
CA VAL A 740 -12.59 -29.15 -1.79
C VAL A 740 -13.65 -29.57 -2.81
N TYR A 741 -14.22 -28.60 -3.54
CA TYR A 741 -15.08 -28.91 -4.66
C TYR A 741 -14.25 -29.39 -5.85
N CYS A 742 -14.51 -30.64 -6.29
CA CYS A 742 -13.87 -31.25 -7.45
C CYS A 742 -14.91 -31.52 -8.54
N ILE A 743 -14.45 -31.55 -9.79
CA ILE A 743 -15.27 -31.96 -10.95
C ILE A 743 -15.67 -33.43 -10.75
N LYS A 744 -16.95 -33.77 -11.11
CA LYS A 744 -17.50 -35.14 -11.05
C LYS A 744 -16.85 -36.05 -12.05
#